data_d8131c2e4c3580457eaa88527c618d68
#
_entry.id   d8131c2e4c3580457eaa88527c618d68
#
_cell.length_a   1.000
_cell.length_b   1.000
_cell.length_c   1.000
_cell.angle_alpha   90.00
_cell.angle_beta   90.00
_cell.angle_gamma   90.00
#
_symmetry.space_group_name_H-M   'P 1'
#
loop_
_entity.id
_entity.type
_entity.pdbx_description
1 polymer ?
#
loop_
_entity_poly.entity_id
_entity_poly.type
_entity_poly.pdbx_seq_one_letter_code
_entity_poly.pdbx_strand_id
1 'polypeptide(L)'
;ALVPVAMIGADLPGGVHIKKGKLRGVESNGMLCSLGELGLTKHDFPYAIEDGIFLIEEDCKPGQDIHEAIGLDDTSVEFEITSNRPDCLSVVGLAREAAVTFGKPLNLKAPEFHGSEDKLSDSLAVAVENTQLCPRYIAGMVKNVKIGPSPRWMRERLRASGVRPINNLVDITNYVMLEYGQPMHAFDQRYVKDGKIVVRNAKDGEAITTLDGQERQLSPEMLIIADAEKPIAVAGVMGGEYSGIMDDTNTVIFESAYFEPVQVRRTAKKLGMRTDASARYEKGLDPDGCQRTLKRAMELVELLGAGEPVAEFIEVDNRTAKPAEIPFDPDWINRFLGTEISREEMVKTLESLDIQVKGDVCVSPSFRIDLERPADIAEEVARIYGYNNIPSTVIRGVAEAQLTPQQQFLRKAEQTMVGLGYYGTLTYSFTSPKCFDRIGLPADSKLRKTITITNPLGEDTSIMRTTTLPCMLDVLATNYKNRNAAVALYEIGKEYLPTGPDTLPNEPNRLTIGMYGGDADFFALKGAVEALLKELRLPKCTYVRPSEAEGVFEECCALHPGRSAVILSGETPIGYLGELHPTVQKTYGIGTRTYVAKLLVQEMAEMAEAEVTYRPLPKFPAITRDLSLLCDDALPVGKMEEAIEQAAGKLLEEVTLFAVY
;
A
#
# COMPACT_ATOMS: atom_id res chain seq x y z
N ALA A 1 15.78 6.92 51.82
CA ALA A 1 15.26 6.51 50.51
C ALA A 1 16.01 7.27 49.40
N LEU A 2 16.28 6.62 48.30
CA LEU A 2 16.82 7.24 47.11
C LEU A 2 15.64 7.66 46.21
N VAL A 3 15.76 8.84 45.59
CA VAL A 3 14.71 9.40 44.74
C VAL A 3 15.32 10.06 43.51
N PRO A 4 14.63 10.05 42.36
CA PRO A 4 15.11 10.76 41.18
C PRO A 4 14.93 12.28 41.35
N VAL A 5 15.95 13.02 40.94
CA VAL A 5 15.96 14.49 40.98
C VAL A 5 16.27 15.03 39.60
N ALA A 6 15.33 15.72 38.98
CA ALA A 6 15.58 16.48 37.76
C ALA A 6 16.28 17.78 38.12
N MET A 7 17.54 17.92 37.70
CA MET A 7 18.37 19.09 37.92
C MET A 7 18.01 20.23 36.96
N ILE A 8 18.46 21.44 37.24
CA ILE A 8 18.32 22.59 36.32
C ILE A 8 18.95 22.22 34.98
N GLY A 9 18.19 22.41 33.90
CA GLY A 9 18.58 22.05 32.54
C GLY A 9 18.12 20.66 32.09
N ALA A 10 17.51 19.85 32.97
CA ALA A 10 16.94 18.56 32.58
C ALA A 10 15.67 18.76 31.75
N ASP A 11 15.54 17.92 30.70
CA ASP A 11 14.34 17.79 29.88
C ASP A 11 13.61 16.49 30.25
N LEU A 12 12.37 16.62 30.70
CA LEU A 12 11.52 15.50 31.07
C LEU A 12 10.54 15.16 29.92
N PRO A 13 10.01 13.93 29.88
CA PRO A 13 8.95 13.56 28.98
C PRO A 13 7.78 14.56 29.00
N GLY A 14 7.12 14.77 27.84
CA GLY A 14 6.08 15.79 27.72
C GLY A 14 6.59 17.22 27.49
N GLY A 15 7.91 17.40 27.29
CA GLY A 15 8.50 18.72 26.96
C GLY A 15 8.69 19.63 28.18
N VAL A 16 8.71 19.05 29.38
CA VAL A 16 8.93 19.82 30.63
C VAL A 16 10.44 20.09 30.81
N HIS A 17 10.83 21.35 30.70
CA HIS A 17 12.21 21.79 30.92
C HIS A 17 12.38 22.38 32.33
N ILE A 18 13.32 21.84 33.11
CA ILE A 18 13.57 22.26 34.50
C ILE A 18 14.45 23.51 34.55
N LYS A 19 13.89 24.56 35.13
CA LYS A 19 14.56 25.88 35.30
C LYS A 19 14.66 26.21 36.77
N LYS A 20 15.66 27.05 37.11
CA LYS A 20 15.73 27.67 38.44
C LYS A 20 14.44 28.45 38.69
N GLY A 21 13.79 28.20 39.83
CA GLY A 21 12.51 28.80 40.18
C GLY A 21 12.42 29.17 41.67
N LYS A 22 11.27 29.67 42.06
CA LYS A 22 10.90 29.85 43.47
C LYS A 22 9.54 29.21 43.70
N LEU A 23 9.46 28.31 44.67
CA LEU A 23 8.22 27.71 45.12
C LEU A 23 7.87 28.22 46.49
N ARG A 24 6.73 28.88 46.66
CA ARG A 24 6.28 29.49 47.94
C ARG A 24 7.34 30.34 48.65
N GLY A 25 8.15 31.10 47.85
CA GLY A 25 9.18 31.98 48.32
C GLY A 25 10.56 31.35 48.57
N VAL A 26 10.69 30.04 48.51
CA VAL A 26 11.94 29.28 48.65
C VAL A 26 12.54 29.00 47.28
N GLU A 27 13.86 29.17 47.11
CA GLU A 27 14.55 28.84 45.85
C GLU A 27 14.46 27.33 45.59
N SER A 28 14.10 26.99 44.32
CA SER A 28 14.08 25.62 43.82
C SER A 28 15.14 25.47 42.75
N ASN A 29 16.08 24.55 42.96
CA ASN A 29 17.19 24.24 42.05
C ASN A 29 17.02 22.88 41.34
N GLY A 30 15.83 22.28 41.40
CA GLY A 30 15.49 20.97 40.80
C GLY A 30 14.12 20.53 41.23
N MET A 31 13.70 19.39 40.76
CA MET A 31 12.39 18.77 41.03
C MET A 31 12.57 17.31 41.39
N LEU A 32 11.95 16.86 42.47
CA LEU A 32 11.81 15.42 42.78
C LEU A 32 10.75 14.86 41.82
N CYS A 33 11.08 13.77 41.18
CA CYS A 33 10.22 13.22 40.13
C CYS A 33 9.38 12.03 40.63
N SER A 34 8.13 12.00 40.19
CA SER A 34 7.27 10.83 40.24
C SER A 34 7.62 9.88 39.07
N LEU A 35 7.07 8.68 39.10
CA LEU A 35 7.21 7.70 38.02
C LEU A 35 6.65 8.26 36.69
N GLY A 36 5.47 8.89 36.73
CA GLY A 36 4.83 9.49 35.56
C GLY A 36 5.60 10.65 34.94
N GLU A 37 6.29 11.49 35.74
CA GLU A 37 7.13 12.58 35.24
C GLU A 37 8.38 12.07 34.50
N LEU A 38 8.80 10.84 34.79
CA LEU A 38 9.85 10.13 34.05
C LEU A 38 9.31 9.38 32.80
N GLY A 39 8.01 9.46 32.51
CA GLY A 39 7.38 8.74 31.42
C GLY A 39 7.24 7.24 31.66
N LEU A 40 7.31 6.82 32.91
CA LEU A 40 7.28 5.42 33.35
C LEU A 40 5.96 5.10 34.07
N THR A 41 5.66 3.81 34.21
CA THR A 41 4.44 3.30 34.78
C THR A 41 4.71 2.25 35.85
N LYS A 42 3.70 1.85 36.63
CA LYS A 42 3.78 0.71 37.56
C LYS A 42 4.10 -0.63 36.88
N HIS A 43 3.87 -0.74 35.56
CA HIS A 43 4.27 -1.93 34.85
C HIS A 43 5.80 -2.01 34.69
N ASP A 44 6.46 -0.85 34.63
CA ASP A 44 7.92 -0.77 34.62
C ASP A 44 8.51 -1.00 35.99
N PHE A 45 7.90 -0.40 37.02
CA PHE A 45 8.32 -0.47 38.42
C PHE A 45 7.12 -0.80 39.35
N PRO A 46 6.76 -2.09 39.50
CA PRO A 46 5.55 -2.52 40.23
C PRO A 46 5.50 -2.14 41.71
N TYR A 47 6.65 -1.92 42.33
CA TYR A 47 6.75 -1.47 43.74
C TYR A 47 6.50 0.03 43.89
N ALA A 48 6.54 0.81 42.82
CA ALA A 48 6.40 2.27 42.88
C ALA A 48 4.97 2.71 43.17
N ILE A 49 4.83 3.83 43.88
CA ILE A 49 3.54 4.47 44.14
C ILE A 49 3.16 5.27 42.88
N GLU A 50 1.89 5.19 42.49
CA GLU A 50 1.41 5.87 41.25
C GLU A 50 1.40 7.40 41.44
N ASP A 51 0.81 7.84 42.57
CA ASP A 51 0.71 9.27 42.90
C ASP A 51 1.70 9.61 44.01
N GLY A 52 2.92 9.98 43.67
CA GLY A 52 3.94 10.35 44.63
C GLY A 52 5.34 10.35 44.06
N ILE A 53 6.30 10.75 44.87
CA ILE A 53 7.71 10.72 44.51
C ILE A 53 8.15 9.27 44.32
N PHE A 54 8.83 8.98 43.20
CA PHE A 54 9.35 7.65 42.94
C PHE A 54 10.47 7.29 43.94
N LEU A 55 10.23 6.29 44.75
CA LEU A 55 11.25 5.74 45.67
C LEU A 55 11.98 4.61 44.95
N ILE A 56 13.28 4.76 44.74
CA ILE A 56 14.11 3.79 44.02
C ILE A 56 14.50 2.66 45.01
N GLU A 57 14.14 1.42 44.66
CA GLU A 57 14.52 0.22 45.42
C GLU A 57 15.72 -0.54 44.81
N GLU A 58 16.14 -0.12 43.59
CA GLU A 58 17.32 -0.65 42.90
C GLU A 58 18.61 -0.31 43.66
N ASP A 59 19.62 -1.18 43.53
CA ASP A 59 20.96 -0.93 44.07
C ASP A 59 21.67 0.20 43.31
N CYS A 60 21.58 1.40 43.83
CA CYS A 60 22.15 2.60 43.23
C CYS A 60 22.72 3.54 44.30
N LYS A 61 23.50 4.54 43.87
CA LYS A 61 24.18 5.47 44.77
C LYS A 61 23.66 6.90 44.56
N PRO A 62 23.68 7.73 45.62
CA PRO A 62 23.38 9.16 45.51
C PRO A 62 24.33 9.82 44.47
N GLY A 63 23.75 10.56 43.53
CA GLY A 63 24.48 11.25 42.47
C GLY A 63 24.75 10.40 41.22
N GLN A 64 24.29 9.13 41.19
CA GLN A 64 24.30 8.31 40.00
C GLN A 64 23.29 8.83 38.98
N ASP A 65 23.59 8.69 37.68
CA ASP A 65 22.63 9.00 36.63
C ASP A 65 21.41 8.08 36.73
N ILE A 66 20.22 8.67 36.59
CA ILE A 66 18.96 7.93 36.74
C ILE A 66 18.79 6.86 35.66
N HIS A 67 19.30 7.11 34.42
CA HIS A 67 19.20 6.12 33.34
C HIS A 67 19.97 4.84 33.68
N GLU A 68 21.17 4.97 34.22
CA GLU A 68 21.94 3.80 34.68
C GLU A 68 21.27 3.14 35.91
N ALA A 69 20.81 3.95 36.87
CA ALA A 69 20.25 3.45 38.14
C ALA A 69 19.01 2.58 37.93
N ILE A 70 18.17 2.90 36.96
CA ILE A 70 16.92 2.19 36.68
C ILE A 70 16.91 1.45 35.32
N GLY A 71 18.07 1.33 34.64
CA GLY A 71 18.22 0.56 33.41
C GLY A 71 17.51 1.16 32.20
N LEU A 72 17.64 2.48 32.01
CA LEU A 72 17.13 3.19 30.83
C LEU A 72 18.20 3.49 29.77
N ASP A 73 19.44 3.12 30.00
CA ASP A 73 20.60 3.34 29.14
C ASP A 73 20.85 2.22 28.14
N ASP A 74 19.81 1.49 27.77
CA ASP A 74 19.86 0.41 26.79
C ASP A 74 19.85 0.97 25.35
N THR A 75 20.35 0.15 24.41
CA THR A 75 20.38 0.50 22.99
C THR A 75 19.47 -0.44 22.21
N SER A 76 18.42 0.11 21.61
CA SER A 76 17.55 -0.63 20.68
C SER A 76 18.04 -0.45 19.25
N VAL A 77 18.11 -1.55 18.50
CA VAL A 77 18.40 -1.56 17.07
C VAL A 77 17.14 -2.00 16.33
N GLU A 78 16.60 -1.11 15.51
CA GLU A 78 15.46 -1.39 14.66
C GLU A 78 15.94 -2.00 13.34
N PHE A 79 15.36 -3.15 12.98
CA PHE A 79 15.63 -3.85 11.73
C PHE A 79 14.41 -3.75 10.80
N GLU A 80 14.62 -3.28 9.60
CA GLU A 80 13.63 -3.36 8.53
C GLU A 80 13.73 -4.74 7.86
N ILE A 81 12.83 -5.65 8.26
CA ILE A 81 12.80 -7.03 7.77
C ILE A 81 11.90 -7.12 6.53
N THR A 82 12.46 -7.63 5.44
CA THR A 82 11.71 -7.89 4.21
C THR A 82 10.64 -8.96 4.42
N SER A 83 9.56 -8.91 3.65
CA SER A 83 8.40 -9.78 3.85
C SER A 83 8.68 -11.27 3.62
N ASN A 84 9.73 -11.61 2.88
CA ASN A 84 10.17 -12.99 2.61
C ASN A 84 10.99 -13.60 3.75
N ARG A 85 11.43 -12.80 4.74
CA ARG A 85 12.26 -13.25 5.86
C ARG A 85 11.56 -13.17 7.21
N PRO A 86 10.38 -13.82 7.39
CA PRO A 86 9.67 -13.80 8.67
C PRO A 86 10.46 -14.46 9.82
N ASP A 87 11.39 -15.35 9.55
CA ASP A 87 12.32 -15.93 10.51
C ASP A 87 13.13 -14.86 11.26
N CYS A 88 13.49 -13.76 10.58
CA CYS A 88 14.21 -12.63 11.16
C CYS A 88 13.33 -11.68 12.01
N LEU A 89 12.02 -11.91 12.13
CA LEU A 89 11.16 -11.20 13.09
C LEU A 89 11.33 -11.74 14.52
N SER A 90 12.53 -12.24 14.84
CA SER A 90 12.90 -12.81 16.12
C SER A 90 14.39 -12.61 16.44
N VAL A 91 14.71 -12.58 17.73
CA VAL A 91 16.10 -12.48 18.19
C VAL A 91 16.92 -13.70 17.71
N VAL A 92 16.33 -14.90 17.76
CA VAL A 92 17.00 -16.13 17.30
C VAL A 92 17.26 -16.09 15.79
N GLY A 93 16.32 -15.63 14.98
CA GLY A 93 16.51 -15.50 13.54
C GLY A 93 17.60 -14.49 13.19
N LEU A 94 17.58 -13.31 13.83
CA LEU A 94 18.66 -12.32 13.66
C LEU A 94 20.00 -12.84 14.15
N ALA A 95 20.03 -13.62 15.23
CA ALA A 95 21.26 -14.22 15.74
C ALA A 95 21.85 -15.23 14.75
N ARG A 96 21.04 -16.02 14.03
CA ARG A 96 21.50 -16.91 12.94
C ARG A 96 22.19 -16.10 11.84
N GLU A 97 21.52 -15.07 11.36
CA GLU A 97 22.09 -14.21 10.31
C GLU A 97 23.38 -13.52 10.75
N ALA A 98 23.40 -12.96 11.96
CA ALA A 98 24.59 -12.33 12.51
C ALA A 98 25.76 -13.32 12.70
N ALA A 99 25.47 -14.55 13.14
CA ALA A 99 26.49 -15.59 13.31
C ALA A 99 27.19 -15.89 11.98
N VAL A 100 26.43 -16.07 10.90
CA VAL A 100 26.98 -16.33 9.56
C VAL A 100 27.72 -15.12 9.02
N THR A 101 27.09 -13.95 9.07
CA THR A 101 27.66 -12.70 8.54
C THR A 101 29.00 -12.33 9.19
N PHE A 102 29.11 -12.52 10.51
CA PHE A 102 30.32 -12.17 11.27
C PHE A 102 31.26 -13.36 11.56
N GLY A 103 30.95 -14.55 11.02
CA GLY A 103 31.74 -15.75 11.24
C GLY A 103 31.84 -16.15 12.71
N LYS A 104 30.75 -15.97 13.47
CA LYS A 104 30.69 -16.29 14.90
C LYS A 104 29.87 -17.56 15.14
N PRO A 105 30.16 -18.35 16.18
CA PRO A 105 29.34 -19.50 16.51
C PRO A 105 27.98 -19.06 17.09
N LEU A 106 26.91 -19.73 16.69
CA LEU A 106 25.60 -19.61 17.31
C LEU A 106 25.48 -20.66 18.42
N ASN A 107 25.31 -20.22 19.67
CA ASN A 107 25.16 -21.11 20.83
C ASN A 107 23.70 -21.10 21.33
N LEU A 108 22.80 -21.61 20.50
CA LEU A 108 21.39 -21.73 20.86
C LEU A 108 21.17 -22.99 21.73
N LYS A 109 20.80 -22.78 23.00
CA LYS A 109 20.43 -23.89 23.90
C LYS A 109 19.01 -24.36 23.61
N ALA A 110 18.79 -25.66 23.64
CA ALA A 110 17.45 -26.21 23.61
C ALA A 110 16.75 -25.87 24.94
N PRO A 111 15.46 -25.44 24.93
CA PRO A 111 14.72 -25.22 26.16
C PRO A 111 14.46 -26.53 26.90
N GLU A 112 14.68 -26.53 28.22
CA GLU A 112 14.50 -27.67 29.10
C GLU A 112 13.67 -27.28 30.32
N PHE A 113 12.69 -28.09 30.68
CA PHE A 113 11.91 -27.96 31.89
C PHE A 113 11.56 -29.35 32.46
N HIS A 114 11.23 -29.43 33.73
CA HIS A 114 10.98 -30.70 34.38
C HIS A 114 9.49 -31.08 34.31
N GLY A 115 8.61 -30.17 34.69
CA GLY A 115 7.16 -30.38 34.71
C GLY A 115 6.66 -31.44 35.70
N SER A 116 5.37 -31.43 35.97
CA SER A 116 4.71 -32.49 36.75
C SER A 116 4.36 -33.71 35.89
N GLU A 117 4.25 -34.91 36.51
CA GLU A 117 3.85 -36.14 35.82
C GLU A 117 2.33 -36.24 35.55
N ASP A 118 1.58 -35.16 35.82
CA ASP A 118 0.14 -35.12 35.58
C ASP A 118 -0.15 -35.32 34.08
N LYS A 119 -1.28 -35.98 33.79
CA LYS A 119 -1.73 -36.11 32.42
C LYS A 119 -2.61 -34.95 32.03
N LEU A 120 -2.15 -34.18 31.07
CA LEU A 120 -2.92 -33.07 30.53
C LEU A 120 -4.20 -33.57 29.83
N SER A 121 -4.15 -34.72 29.16
CA SER A 121 -5.25 -35.39 28.49
C SER A 121 -6.44 -35.75 29.41
N ASP A 122 -6.25 -35.79 30.74
CA ASP A 122 -7.34 -36.02 31.69
C ASP A 122 -8.20 -34.74 31.91
N SER A 123 -7.69 -33.57 31.59
CA SER A 123 -8.33 -32.27 31.91
C SER A 123 -8.54 -31.38 30.68
N LEU A 124 -7.94 -31.70 29.55
CA LEU A 124 -8.04 -30.93 28.31
C LEU A 124 -8.17 -31.83 27.10
N ALA A 125 -9.07 -31.49 26.18
CA ALA A 125 -9.18 -32.11 24.89
C ALA A 125 -8.99 -31.04 23.81
N VAL A 126 -8.21 -31.33 22.76
CA VAL A 126 -7.97 -30.43 21.64
C VAL A 126 -8.43 -31.10 20.36
N ALA A 127 -9.25 -30.41 19.57
CA ALA A 127 -9.70 -30.85 18.25
C ALA A 127 -9.44 -29.74 17.21
N VAL A 128 -8.90 -30.10 16.06
CA VAL A 128 -8.74 -29.21 14.93
C VAL A 128 -9.65 -29.70 13.81
N GLU A 129 -10.75 -28.98 13.56
CA GLU A 129 -11.72 -29.33 12.53
C GLU A 129 -11.24 -28.89 11.12
N ASN A 130 -10.58 -27.74 11.04
CA ASN A 130 -10.00 -27.26 9.78
C ASN A 130 -8.48 -27.42 9.78
N THR A 131 -8.02 -28.59 9.37
CA THR A 131 -6.60 -28.95 9.33
C THR A 131 -5.80 -28.23 8.22
N GLN A 132 -6.46 -27.63 7.24
CA GLN A 132 -5.80 -26.82 6.21
C GLN A 132 -5.44 -25.45 6.74
N LEU A 133 -6.32 -24.82 7.53
CA LEU A 133 -6.10 -23.50 8.10
C LEU A 133 -5.30 -23.54 9.42
N CYS A 134 -5.31 -24.68 10.12
CA CYS A 134 -4.49 -24.94 11.30
C CYS A 134 -3.83 -26.32 11.18
N PRO A 135 -2.73 -26.47 10.44
CA PRO A 135 -2.05 -27.75 10.29
C PRO A 135 -1.41 -28.29 11.56
N ARG A 136 -1.04 -27.39 12.50
CA ARG A 136 -0.42 -27.77 13.76
C ARG A 136 -0.93 -26.93 14.91
N TYR A 137 -1.30 -27.59 16.01
CA TYR A 137 -1.74 -26.96 17.25
C TYR A 137 -1.17 -27.70 18.46
N ILE A 138 -0.53 -26.99 19.38
CA ILE A 138 0.04 -27.59 20.58
C ILE A 138 -0.49 -26.82 21.79
N ALA A 139 -1.00 -27.56 22.77
CA ALA A 139 -1.43 -27.03 24.07
C ALA A 139 -0.55 -27.58 25.19
N GLY A 140 -0.19 -26.70 26.10
CA GLY A 140 0.49 -27.05 27.36
C GLY A 140 -0.21 -26.41 28.54
N MET A 141 -0.06 -26.95 29.74
CA MET A 141 -0.75 -26.46 30.95
C MET A 141 0.23 -26.10 32.05
N VAL A 142 -0.13 -25.06 32.78
CA VAL A 142 0.54 -24.64 34.03
C VAL A 142 -0.50 -24.58 35.12
N LYS A 143 -0.25 -25.31 36.21
CA LYS A 143 -1.07 -25.36 37.43
C LYS A 143 -0.47 -24.47 38.52
N ASN A 144 -1.26 -24.24 39.57
CA ASN A 144 -0.81 -23.48 40.76
C ASN A 144 -0.13 -22.15 40.39
N VAL A 145 -0.74 -21.47 39.42
CA VAL A 145 -0.21 -20.22 38.87
C VAL A 145 -0.14 -19.14 39.95
N LYS A 146 0.94 -18.38 39.93
CA LYS A 146 1.18 -17.23 40.82
C LYS A 146 1.37 -15.99 39.93
N ILE A 147 0.30 -15.26 39.73
CA ILE A 147 0.36 -14.00 38.98
C ILE A 147 1.13 -12.96 39.77
N GLY A 148 2.04 -12.31 39.13
CA GLY A 148 2.86 -11.25 39.70
C GLY A 148 3.67 -10.52 38.66
N PRO A 149 4.43 -9.50 39.03
CA PRO A 149 5.30 -8.79 38.10
C PRO A 149 6.44 -9.69 37.59
N SER A 150 6.81 -9.52 36.37
CA SER A 150 8.02 -10.14 35.79
C SER A 150 9.29 -9.61 36.46
N PRO A 151 10.39 -10.38 36.49
CA PRO A 151 11.66 -9.91 37.01
C PRO A 151 12.19 -8.73 36.16
N ARG A 152 13.03 -7.90 36.77
CA ARG A 152 13.56 -6.67 36.17
C ARG A 152 14.14 -6.90 34.77
N TRP A 153 15.01 -7.90 34.62
CA TRP A 153 15.67 -8.20 33.35
C TRP A 153 14.68 -8.47 32.20
N MET A 154 13.55 -9.11 32.48
CA MET A 154 12.51 -9.41 31.48
C MET A 154 11.74 -8.14 31.11
N ARG A 155 11.35 -7.35 32.10
CA ARG A 155 10.65 -6.07 31.90
C ARG A 155 11.50 -5.07 31.09
N GLU A 156 12.80 -4.95 31.40
CA GLU A 156 13.73 -4.11 30.68
C GLU A 156 13.84 -4.52 29.19
N ARG A 157 14.01 -5.82 28.92
CA ARG A 157 14.11 -6.34 27.54
C ARG A 157 12.81 -6.14 26.74
N LEU A 158 11.66 -6.38 27.35
CA LEU A 158 10.37 -6.13 26.72
C LEU A 158 10.20 -4.64 26.40
N ARG A 159 10.49 -3.77 27.36
CA ARG A 159 10.41 -2.32 27.17
C ARG A 159 11.38 -1.82 26.08
N ALA A 160 12.62 -2.27 26.08
CA ALA A 160 13.61 -1.94 25.06
C ALA A 160 13.17 -2.39 23.66
N SER A 161 12.34 -3.44 23.57
CA SER A 161 11.75 -3.93 22.34
C SER A 161 10.38 -3.30 22.01
N GLY A 162 9.95 -2.27 22.74
CA GLY A 162 8.67 -1.57 22.54
C GLY A 162 7.43 -2.30 23.06
N VAL A 163 7.60 -3.36 23.84
CA VAL A 163 6.51 -4.15 24.45
C VAL A 163 6.33 -3.74 25.90
N ARG A 164 5.11 -3.33 26.25
CA ARG A 164 4.78 -2.95 27.62
C ARG A 164 4.64 -4.20 28.52
N PRO A 165 5.40 -4.32 29.62
CA PRO A 165 5.21 -5.39 30.60
C PRO A 165 3.81 -5.35 31.25
N ILE A 166 3.23 -6.50 31.55
CA ILE A 166 1.90 -6.62 32.15
C ILE A 166 1.97 -7.46 33.43
N ASN A 167 2.20 -8.76 33.31
CA ASN A 167 2.43 -9.70 34.36
C ASN A 167 3.30 -10.86 33.88
N ASN A 168 3.83 -11.66 34.79
CA ASN A 168 4.80 -12.72 34.49
C ASN A 168 4.36 -13.67 33.37
N LEU A 169 3.09 -14.09 33.32
CA LEU A 169 2.63 -15.05 32.29
C LEU A 169 2.43 -14.40 30.92
N VAL A 170 1.81 -13.23 30.87
CA VAL A 170 1.67 -12.47 29.61
C VAL A 170 3.04 -12.03 29.08
N ASP A 171 3.93 -11.63 29.97
CA ASP A 171 5.28 -11.22 29.62
C ASP A 171 6.11 -12.41 29.09
N ILE A 172 5.92 -13.63 29.63
CA ILE A 172 6.51 -14.85 29.08
C ILE A 172 6.07 -15.06 27.63
N THR A 173 4.78 -14.95 27.31
CA THR A 173 4.30 -15.14 25.93
C THR A 173 4.87 -14.08 24.98
N ASN A 174 4.92 -12.83 25.41
CA ASN A 174 5.54 -11.73 24.64
C ASN A 174 7.06 -11.91 24.49
N TYR A 175 7.74 -12.32 25.55
CA TYR A 175 9.17 -12.57 25.51
C TYR A 175 9.54 -13.70 24.53
N VAL A 176 8.80 -14.81 24.57
CA VAL A 176 8.99 -15.94 23.65
C VAL A 176 8.67 -15.54 22.21
N MET A 177 7.66 -14.73 21.99
CA MET A 177 7.34 -14.18 20.66
C MET A 177 8.50 -13.33 20.12
N LEU A 178 9.12 -12.49 20.92
CA LEU A 178 10.29 -11.71 20.51
C LEU A 178 11.54 -12.60 20.32
N GLU A 179 11.75 -13.58 21.21
CA GLU A 179 12.92 -14.45 21.18
C GLU A 179 12.89 -15.40 19.98
N TYR A 180 11.75 -16.06 19.69
CA TYR A 180 11.61 -17.12 18.67
C TYR A 180 10.73 -16.73 17.46
N GLY A 181 10.04 -15.62 17.51
CA GLY A 181 9.14 -15.19 16.43
C GLY A 181 7.75 -15.82 16.45
N GLN A 182 7.48 -16.74 17.37
CA GLN A 182 6.23 -17.47 17.48
C GLN A 182 5.29 -16.80 18.49
N PRO A 183 4.18 -16.20 18.06
CA PRO A 183 3.17 -15.72 18.98
C PRO A 183 2.53 -16.88 19.73
N MET A 184 2.25 -16.64 21.00
CA MET A 184 1.58 -17.59 21.88
C MET A 184 0.37 -16.92 22.53
N HIS A 185 -0.62 -17.72 22.90
CA HIS A 185 -1.73 -17.25 23.71
C HIS A 185 -1.84 -18.06 25.00
N ALA A 186 -2.44 -17.45 26.01
CA ALA A 186 -2.63 -18.05 27.31
C ALA A 186 -4.11 -17.91 27.73
N PHE A 187 -4.78 -19.04 27.89
CA PHE A 187 -6.17 -19.11 28.34
C PHE A 187 -6.24 -19.45 29.80
N ASP A 188 -7.08 -18.77 30.56
CA ASP A 188 -7.50 -19.24 31.89
C ASP A 188 -8.41 -20.46 31.71
N GLN A 189 -8.03 -21.59 32.31
CA GLN A 189 -8.76 -22.86 32.17
C GLN A 189 -10.23 -22.74 32.59
N ARG A 190 -10.58 -21.87 33.57
CA ARG A 190 -11.95 -21.65 34.05
C ARG A 190 -12.90 -21.21 32.91
N TYR A 191 -12.38 -20.53 31.91
CA TYR A 191 -13.15 -20.01 30.78
C TYR A 191 -13.06 -20.90 29.52
N VAL A 192 -12.42 -22.07 29.64
CA VAL A 192 -12.43 -23.10 28.60
C VAL A 192 -13.47 -24.15 28.97
N LYS A 193 -14.69 -23.98 28.46
CA LYS A 193 -15.83 -24.80 28.82
C LYS A 193 -15.57 -26.29 28.54
N ASP A 194 -15.88 -27.14 29.51
CA ASP A 194 -15.70 -28.60 29.49
C ASP A 194 -14.25 -29.04 29.20
N GLY A 195 -13.26 -28.19 29.46
CA GLY A 195 -11.85 -28.47 29.14
C GLY A 195 -11.64 -28.81 27.69
N LYS A 196 -12.36 -28.18 26.78
CA LYS A 196 -12.31 -28.50 25.34
C LYS A 196 -11.93 -27.28 24.50
N ILE A 197 -10.89 -27.43 23.69
CA ILE A 197 -10.49 -26.46 22.66
C ILE A 197 -10.83 -27.05 21.29
N VAL A 198 -11.53 -26.26 20.46
CA VAL A 198 -11.89 -26.62 19.09
C VAL A 198 -11.43 -25.52 18.14
N VAL A 199 -10.48 -25.82 17.28
CA VAL A 199 -10.01 -24.91 16.22
C VAL A 199 -10.87 -25.17 14.97
N ARG A 200 -11.73 -24.22 14.64
CA ARG A 200 -12.74 -24.35 13.58
C ARG A 200 -12.99 -23.03 12.86
N ASN A 201 -13.68 -23.11 11.76
CA ASN A 201 -14.26 -21.89 11.16
C ASN A 201 -15.38 -21.32 12.05
N ALA A 202 -15.53 -20.02 12.02
CA ALA A 202 -16.66 -19.37 12.66
C ALA A 202 -17.98 -19.80 11.99
N LYS A 203 -19.07 -19.79 12.76
CA LYS A 203 -20.43 -20.00 12.22
C LYS A 203 -21.01 -18.67 11.77
N ASP A 204 -22.00 -18.72 10.91
CA ASP A 204 -22.71 -17.51 10.51
C ASP A 204 -23.42 -16.87 11.70
N GLY A 205 -23.23 -15.53 11.85
CA GLY A 205 -23.77 -14.79 12.98
C GLY A 205 -23.04 -14.93 14.32
N GLU A 206 -21.93 -15.66 14.38
CA GLU A 206 -21.08 -15.66 15.58
C GLU A 206 -20.40 -14.30 15.80
N ALA A 207 -20.26 -13.94 17.08
CA ALA A 207 -19.52 -12.74 17.50
C ALA A 207 -18.56 -13.08 18.66
N ILE A 208 -17.56 -12.26 18.83
CA ILE A 208 -16.61 -12.34 19.94
C ILE A 208 -16.26 -10.93 20.42
N THR A 209 -16.19 -10.75 21.74
CA THR A 209 -15.55 -9.56 22.33
C THR A 209 -14.06 -9.87 22.49
N THR A 210 -13.21 -9.09 21.83
CA THR A 210 -11.76 -9.25 21.85
C THR A 210 -11.12 -8.51 23.02
N LEU A 211 -9.83 -8.80 23.32
CA LEU A 211 -9.08 -8.22 24.47
C LEU A 211 -9.05 -6.68 24.49
N ASP A 212 -9.35 -6.01 23.38
CA ASP A 212 -9.49 -4.56 23.28
C ASP A 212 -10.91 -4.05 23.67
N GLY A 213 -11.78 -4.94 24.19
CA GLY A 213 -13.15 -4.63 24.61
C GLY A 213 -14.13 -4.39 23.46
N GLN A 214 -13.77 -4.73 22.22
CA GLN A 214 -14.61 -4.50 21.03
C GLN A 214 -15.36 -5.76 20.64
N GLU A 215 -16.68 -5.65 20.44
CA GLU A 215 -17.47 -6.73 19.85
C GLU A 215 -17.23 -6.79 18.34
N ARG A 216 -16.92 -7.99 17.85
CA ARG A 216 -16.61 -8.23 16.45
C ARG A 216 -17.48 -9.32 15.87
N GLN A 217 -18.11 -9.00 14.74
CA GLN A 217 -18.89 -9.98 13.97
C GLN A 217 -17.93 -10.86 13.19
N LEU A 218 -18.11 -12.16 13.32
CA LEU A 218 -17.31 -13.16 12.62
C LEU A 218 -18.02 -13.63 11.36
N SER A 219 -17.25 -14.14 10.43
CA SER A 219 -17.76 -14.71 9.17
C SER A 219 -17.18 -16.11 8.94
N PRO A 220 -17.90 -16.99 8.21
CA PRO A 220 -17.55 -18.41 8.07
C PRO A 220 -16.16 -18.70 7.47
N GLU A 221 -15.57 -17.74 6.79
CA GLU A 221 -14.19 -17.88 6.31
C GLU A 221 -13.14 -17.65 7.41
N MET A 222 -13.49 -17.07 8.56
CA MET A 222 -12.54 -16.80 9.63
C MET A 222 -12.29 -18.05 10.48
N LEU A 223 -11.01 -18.31 10.77
CA LEU A 223 -10.61 -19.34 11.71
C LEU A 223 -10.68 -18.80 13.14
N ILE A 224 -11.28 -19.56 14.01
CA ILE A 224 -11.41 -19.23 15.44
C ILE A 224 -10.92 -20.38 16.30
N ILE A 225 -10.56 -20.04 17.54
CA ILE A 225 -10.42 -21.00 18.63
C ILE A 225 -11.67 -20.89 19.47
N ALA A 226 -12.36 -21.99 19.64
CA ALA A 226 -13.59 -22.07 20.42
C ALA A 226 -13.40 -23.03 21.59
N ASP A 227 -14.19 -22.86 22.65
CA ASP A 227 -14.42 -23.89 23.64
C ASP A 227 -15.59 -24.81 23.19
N ALA A 228 -16.21 -25.54 24.10
CA ALA A 228 -17.35 -26.40 23.78
C ALA A 228 -18.60 -25.63 23.34
N GLU A 229 -18.72 -24.33 23.64
CA GLU A 229 -19.93 -23.54 23.45
C GLU A 229 -19.72 -22.35 22.51
N LYS A 230 -18.63 -21.58 22.67
CA LYS A 230 -18.44 -20.26 22.03
C LYS A 230 -17.00 -20.01 21.56
N PRO A 231 -16.79 -19.00 20.68
CA PRO A 231 -15.46 -18.49 20.36
C PRO A 231 -14.75 -17.92 21.60
N ILE A 232 -13.46 -18.27 21.77
CA ILE A 232 -12.59 -17.75 22.83
C ILE A 232 -11.38 -16.99 22.29
N ALA A 233 -11.06 -17.11 20.99
CA ALA A 233 -10.07 -16.30 20.30
C ALA A 233 -10.30 -16.29 18.78
N VAL A 234 -9.83 -15.23 18.11
CA VAL A 234 -9.65 -15.20 16.67
C VAL A 234 -8.24 -15.70 16.36
N ALA A 235 -8.15 -16.86 15.73
CA ALA A 235 -6.90 -17.59 15.52
C ALA A 235 -5.81 -16.72 14.85
N GLY A 236 -4.67 -16.60 15.51
CA GLY A 236 -3.53 -15.82 15.04
C GLY A 236 -3.72 -14.30 14.99
N VAL A 237 -4.85 -13.77 15.46
CA VAL A 237 -5.16 -12.33 15.46
C VAL A 237 -5.25 -11.76 16.85
N MET A 238 -6.23 -12.20 17.67
CA MET A 238 -6.42 -11.66 19.03
C MET A 238 -7.27 -12.61 19.90
N GLY A 239 -6.91 -12.70 21.18
CA GLY A 239 -7.67 -13.44 22.19
C GLY A 239 -9.01 -12.78 22.51
N GLY A 240 -9.91 -13.56 23.08
CA GLY A 240 -11.18 -13.07 23.63
C GLY A 240 -10.99 -12.45 25.02
N GLU A 241 -11.76 -11.40 25.31
CA GLU A 241 -11.70 -10.66 26.57
C GLU A 241 -11.94 -11.58 27.79
N TYR A 242 -12.91 -12.48 27.70
CA TYR A 242 -13.33 -13.31 28.81
C TYR A 242 -12.53 -14.62 29.01
N SER A 243 -11.55 -14.87 28.14
CA SER A 243 -10.69 -16.07 28.22
C SER A 243 -9.26 -15.76 28.66
N GLY A 244 -8.96 -14.47 28.85
CA GLY A 244 -7.64 -14.01 29.25
C GLY A 244 -7.28 -14.29 30.72
N ILE A 245 -6.01 -14.08 31.05
CA ILE A 245 -5.46 -14.25 32.39
C ILE A 245 -5.95 -13.11 33.30
N MET A 246 -6.44 -13.47 34.49
CA MET A 246 -6.85 -12.56 35.56
C MET A 246 -5.93 -12.71 36.78
N ASP A 247 -5.98 -11.76 37.72
CA ASP A 247 -5.14 -11.77 38.92
C ASP A 247 -5.34 -13.02 39.81
N ASP A 248 -6.52 -13.65 39.74
CA ASP A 248 -6.91 -14.84 40.48
C ASP A 248 -6.83 -16.13 39.64
N THR A 249 -6.22 -16.09 38.47
CA THR A 249 -6.03 -17.26 37.63
C THR A 249 -5.14 -18.29 38.30
N ASN A 250 -5.64 -19.54 38.39
CA ASN A 250 -4.92 -20.63 39.03
C ASN A 250 -4.31 -21.65 38.05
N THR A 251 -4.98 -21.87 36.93
CA THR A 251 -4.51 -22.80 35.90
C THR A 251 -4.60 -22.13 34.52
N VAL A 252 -3.54 -22.26 33.76
CA VAL A 252 -3.40 -21.64 32.43
C VAL A 252 -3.12 -22.70 31.37
N ILE A 253 -3.76 -22.56 30.24
CA ILE A 253 -3.48 -23.33 29.04
C ILE A 253 -2.71 -22.42 28.06
N PHE A 254 -1.45 -22.75 27.76
CA PHE A 254 -0.68 -22.11 26.72
C PHE A 254 -0.97 -22.74 25.37
N GLU A 255 -1.11 -21.90 24.36
CA GLU A 255 -1.24 -22.25 22.96
C GLU A 255 0.04 -21.90 22.18
N SER A 256 0.49 -22.82 21.34
CA SER A 256 1.49 -22.57 20.30
C SER A 256 1.04 -23.30 19.03
N ALA A 257 0.71 -22.55 17.99
CA ALA A 257 0.09 -23.10 16.80
C ALA A 257 0.68 -22.52 15.49
N TYR A 258 0.48 -23.23 14.40
CA TYR A 258 0.71 -22.74 13.06
C TYR A 258 -0.62 -22.54 12.34
N PHE A 259 -0.88 -21.30 11.94
CA PHE A 259 -2.07 -20.92 11.16
C PHE A 259 -1.67 -20.53 9.76
N GLU A 260 -2.55 -20.80 8.80
CA GLU A 260 -2.33 -20.47 7.39
C GLU A 260 -2.20 -18.93 7.20
N PRO A 261 -1.08 -18.43 6.65
CA PRO A 261 -0.74 -17.01 6.65
C PRO A 261 -1.74 -16.11 5.92
N VAL A 262 -2.22 -16.55 4.73
CA VAL A 262 -3.16 -15.75 3.92
C VAL A 262 -4.50 -15.59 4.65
N GLN A 263 -4.94 -16.65 5.35
CA GLN A 263 -6.16 -16.62 6.12
C GLN A 263 -6.07 -15.63 7.30
N VAL A 264 -4.98 -15.66 8.07
CA VAL A 264 -4.76 -14.70 9.16
C VAL A 264 -4.75 -13.27 8.61
N ARG A 265 -4.06 -13.01 7.51
CA ARG A 265 -4.03 -11.72 6.85
C ARG A 265 -5.42 -11.22 6.44
N ARG A 266 -6.21 -12.09 5.80
CA ARG A 266 -7.58 -11.76 5.36
C ARG A 266 -8.49 -11.47 6.55
N THR A 267 -8.41 -12.28 7.60
CA THR A 267 -9.17 -12.11 8.83
C THR A 267 -8.81 -10.80 9.51
N ALA A 268 -7.53 -10.54 9.75
CA ALA A 268 -7.03 -9.31 10.36
C ALA A 268 -7.49 -8.06 9.58
N LYS A 269 -7.36 -8.09 8.25
CA LYS A 269 -7.80 -6.99 7.38
C LYS A 269 -9.31 -6.77 7.45
N LYS A 270 -10.11 -7.85 7.42
CA LYS A 270 -11.59 -7.76 7.45
C LYS A 270 -12.10 -7.21 8.79
N LEU A 271 -11.43 -7.56 9.89
CA LEU A 271 -11.72 -7.04 11.23
C LEU A 271 -11.13 -5.65 11.49
N GLY A 272 -10.33 -5.10 10.56
CA GLY A 272 -9.63 -3.82 10.73
C GLY A 272 -8.59 -3.85 11.83
N MET A 273 -7.97 -5.02 12.11
CA MET A 273 -7.02 -5.25 13.19
C MET A 273 -5.62 -5.51 12.63
N ARG A 274 -4.62 -4.98 13.32
CA ARG A 274 -3.23 -5.36 13.12
C ARG A 274 -2.57 -5.49 14.48
N THR A 275 -2.18 -6.69 14.83
CA THR A 275 -1.51 -7.02 16.08
C THR A 275 -0.12 -7.56 15.83
N ASP A 276 0.74 -7.60 16.86
CA ASP A 276 2.07 -8.21 16.74
C ASP A 276 2.01 -9.68 16.36
N ALA A 277 0.98 -10.39 16.80
CA ALA A 277 0.71 -11.76 16.43
C ALA A 277 0.32 -11.87 14.95
N SER A 278 -0.69 -11.11 14.49
CA SER A 278 -1.15 -11.18 13.11
C SER A 278 -0.07 -10.74 12.11
N ALA A 279 0.75 -9.75 12.47
CA ALA A 279 1.87 -9.27 11.65
C ALA A 279 2.97 -10.34 11.43
N ARG A 280 3.11 -11.29 12.36
CA ARG A 280 4.01 -12.44 12.23
C ARG A 280 3.35 -13.59 11.48
N TYR A 281 2.14 -14.01 11.91
CA TYR A 281 1.41 -15.10 11.25
C TYR A 281 1.15 -14.84 9.78
N GLU A 282 0.78 -13.61 9.39
CA GLU A 282 0.48 -13.27 7.99
C GLU A 282 1.66 -13.43 7.03
N LYS A 283 2.89 -13.44 7.55
CA LYS A 283 4.11 -13.63 6.77
C LYS A 283 4.57 -15.09 6.76
N GLY A 284 3.97 -15.93 7.59
CA GLY A 284 4.35 -17.32 7.80
C GLY A 284 5.34 -17.50 8.95
N LEU A 285 5.19 -18.61 9.64
CA LEU A 285 6.02 -18.97 10.79
C LEU A 285 6.70 -20.33 10.56
N ASP A 286 7.63 -20.68 11.47
CA ASP A 286 8.25 -22.00 11.50
C ASP A 286 7.26 -23.04 12.06
N PRO A 287 6.72 -23.96 11.25
CA PRO A 287 5.79 -24.96 11.75
C PRO A 287 6.45 -25.95 12.72
N ASP A 288 7.79 -26.14 12.67
CA ASP A 288 8.53 -26.96 13.64
C ASP A 288 8.85 -26.18 14.92
N GLY A 289 8.79 -24.87 14.88
CA GLY A 289 9.05 -23.98 16.00
C GLY A 289 8.05 -24.11 17.14
N CYS A 290 6.79 -24.47 16.86
CA CYS A 290 5.70 -24.49 17.85
C CYS A 290 6.03 -25.23 19.15
N GLN A 291 6.62 -26.42 19.08
CA GLN A 291 6.98 -27.20 20.25
C GLN A 291 8.14 -26.60 21.04
N ARG A 292 9.14 -26.08 20.33
CA ARG A 292 10.32 -25.44 20.94
C ARG A 292 9.92 -24.21 21.73
N THR A 293 9.04 -23.39 21.17
CA THR A 293 8.57 -22.16 21.80
C THR A 293 7.71 -22.44 23.02
N LEU A 294 6.84 -23.44 22.95
CA LEU A 294 6.07 -23.88 24.11
C LEU A 294 6.97 -24.40 25.24
N LYS A 295 7.99 -25.22 24.93
CA LYS A 295 8.99 -25.66 25.91
C LYS A 295 9.72 -24.46 26.53
N ARG A 296 10.05 -23.44 25.75
CA ARG A 296 10.70 -22.22 26.26
C ARG A 296 9.78 -21.46 27.23
N ALA A 297 8.50 -21.38 26.94
CA ALA A 297 7.55 -20.77 27.84
C ALA A 297 7.45 -21.54 29.19
N MET A 298 7.42 -22.88 29.13
CA MET A 298 7.41 -23.72 30.32
C MET A 298 8.71 -23.59 31.15
N GLU A 299 9.86 -23.54 30.49
CA GLU A 299 11.15 -23.27 31.15
C GLU A 299 11.15 -21.92 31.86
N LEU A 300 10.59 -20.88 31.22
CA LEU A 300 10.47 -19.56 31.86
C LEU A 300 9.49 -19.55 33.01
N VAL A 301 8.39 -20.31 32.96
CA VAL A 301 7.47 -20.47 34.08
C VAL A 301 8.18 -21.10 35.29
N GLU A 302 8.97 -22.14 35.08
CA GLU A 302 9.77 -22.75 36.16
C GLU A 302 10.83 -21.78 36.70
N LEU A 303 11.57 -21.15 35.81
CA LEU A 303 12.64 -20.19 36.15
C LEU A 303 12.12 -19.03 37.01
N LEU A 304 10.93 -18.54 36.70
CA LEU A 304 10.29 -17.44 37.43
C LEU A 304 9.50 -17.87 38.64
N GLY A 305 9.29 -19.18 38.87
CA GLY A 305 8.41 -19.70 39.89
C GLY A 305 6.95 -19.25 39.70
N ALA A 306 6.54 -19.00 38.45
CA ALA A 306 5.23 -18.48 38.12
C ALA A 306 4.11 -19.52 38.15
N GLY A 307 4.43 -20.79 38.36
CA GLY A 307 3.50 -21.90 38.41
C GLY A 307 4.22 -23.25 38.23
N GLU A 308 3.45 -24.29 38.12
CA GLU A 308 3.91 -25.68 37.95
C GLU A 308 3.52 -26.19 36.55
N PRO A 309 4.45 -26.20 35.58
CA PRO A 309 4.19 -26.77 34.26
C PRO A 309 3.82 -28.25 34.33
N VAL A 310 2.94 -28.71 33.45
CA VAL A 310 2.71 -30.14 33.18
C VAL A 310 3.64 -30.61 32.08
N ALA A 311 4.29 -31.77 32.27
CA ALA A 311 5.28 -32.30 31.34
C ALA A 311 4.67 -32.77 30.02
N GLU A 312 3.42 -33.23 30.06
CA GLU A 312 2.67 -33.66 28.87
C GLU A 312 2.15 -32.46 28.06
N PHE A 313 2.29 -32.51 26.73
CA PHE A 313 1.63 -31.62 25.78
C PHE A 313 0.56 -32.37 25.03
N ILE A 314 -0.52 -31.69 24.64
CA ILE A 314 -1.46 -32.19 23.65
C ILE A 314 -1.10 -31.58 22.30
N GLU A 315 -0.74 -32.42 21.36
CA GLU A 315 -0.35 -32.00 20.02
C GLU A 315 -1.30 -32.58 18.97
N VAL A 316 -1.80 -31.74 18.09
CA VAL A 316 -2.52 -32.14 16.87
C VAL A 316 -1.66 -31.69 15.71
N ASP A 317 -1.05 -32.65 15.01
CA ASP A 317 -0.19 -32.40 13.85
C ASP A 317 -0.75 -33.10 12.60
N ASN A 318 -1.27 -32.31 11.68
CA ASN A 318 -1.85 -32.75 10.42
C ASN A 318 -1.04 -32.23 9.22
N ARG A 319 0.22 -31.84 9.43
CA ARG A 319 1.07 -31.34 8.35
C ARG A 319 1.35 -32.43 7.32
N THR A 320 1.19 -32.09 6.07
CA THR A 320 1.52 -32.96 4.93
C THR A 320 2.72 -32.42 4.15
N ALA A 321 3.07 -31.15 4.35
CA ALA A 321 4.18 -30.51 3.66
C ALA A 321 5.52 -31.11 4.15
N LYS A 322 6.39 -31.42 3.17
CA LYS A 322 7.77 -31.83 3.41
C LYS A 322 8.69 -30.61 3.24
N PRO A 323 9.90 -30.62 3.84
CA PRO A 323 10.92 -29.62 3.52
C PRO A 323 11.10 -29.49 2.00
N ALA A 324 11.26 -28.28 1.51
CA ALA A 324 11.49 -28.06 0.09
C ALA A 324 12.84 -28.65 -0.32
N GLU A 325 12.85 -29.46 -1.36
CA GLU A 325 14.03 -30.02 -2.00
C GLU A 325 14.31 -29.22 -3.27
N ILE A 326 15.39 -28.45 -3.30
CA ILE A 326 15.71 -27.46 -4.33
C ILE A 326 16.94 -27.91 -5.09
N PRO A 327 16.93 -27.99 -6.43
CA PRO A 327 18.10 -28.32 -7.22
C PRO A 327 19.29 -27.39 -6.94
N PHE A 328 20.47 -27.97 -6.72
CA PHE A 328 21.72 -27.28 -6.45
C PHE A 328 22.72 -27.54 -7.58
N ASP A 329 22.89 -26.55 -8.46
CA ASP A 329 23.84 -26.55 -9.57
C ASP A 329 24.81 -25.38 -9.43
N PRO A 330 26.01 -25.57 -8.91
CA PRO A 330 27.03 -24.52 -8.76
C PRO A 330 27.40 -23.80 -10.07
N ASP A 331 27.42 -24.53 -11.18
CA ASP A 331 27.74 -23.92 -12.48
C ASP A 331 26.64 -22.99 -12.95
N TRP A 332 25.37 -23.39 -12.73
CA TRP A 332 24.22 -22.52 -13.00
C TRP A 332 24.22 -21.28 -12.10
N ILE A 333 24.52 -21.44 -10.79
CA ILE A 333 24.58 -20.32 -9.83
C ILE A 333 25.64 -19.32 -10.28
N ASN A 334 26.86 -19.82 -10.63
CA ASN A 334 27.94 -18.94 -11.12
C ASN A 334 27.57 -18.20 -12.41
N ARG A 335 26.92 -18.88 -13.37
CA ARG A 335 26.43 -18.22 -14.59
C ARG A 335 25.34 -17.19 -14.28
N PHE A 336 24.46 -17.50 -13.35
CA PHE A 336 23.34 -16.61 -12.96
C PHE A 336 23.84 -15.36 -12.24
N LEU A 337 24.83 -15.49 -11.35
CA LEU A 337 25.41 -14.39 -10.57
C LEU A 337 26.52 -13.65 -11.31
N GLY A 338 27.15 -14.26 -12.31
CA GLY A 338 28.35 -13.75 -12.95
C GLY A 338 29.61 -13.89 -12.09
N THR A 339 29.72 -15.00 -11.33
CA THR A 339 30.79 -15.27 -10.37
C THR A 339 31.55 -16.56 -10.70
N GLU A 340 32.60 -16.85 -9.95
CA GLU A 340 33.42 -18.08 -10.03
C GLU A 340 33.62 -18.67 -8.61
N ILE A 341 32.54 -18.78 -7.83
CA ILE A 341 32.57 -19.32 -6.47
C ILE A 341 32.69 -20.84 -6.54
N SER A 342 33.56 -21.44 -5.73
CA SER A 342 33.74 -22.90 -5.69
C SER A 342 32.50 -23.58 -5.07
N ARG A 343 32.26 -24.86 -5.45
CA ARG A 343 31.21 -25.68 -4.84
C ARG A 343 31.36 -25.78 -3.32
N GLU A 344 32.59 -25.96 -2.85
CA GLU A 344 32.92 -26.12 -1.42
C GLU A 344 32.54 -24.85 -0.64
N GLU A 345 32.79 -23.68 -1.22
CA GLU A 345 32.48 -22.40 -0.62
C GLU A 345 30.97 -22.15 -0.58
N MET A 346 30.24 -22.49 -1.67
CA MET A 346 28.79 -22.45 -1.70
C MET A 346 28.15 -23.36 -0.66
N VAL A 347 28.64 -24.63 -0.58
CA VAL A 347 28.15 -25.61 0.41
C VAL A 347 28.36 -25.08 1.82
N LYS A 348 29.58 -24.62 2.13
CA LYS A 348 29.89 -24.06 3.43
C LYS A 348 28.98 -22.89 3.80
N THR A 349 28.70 -22.01 2.86
CA THR A 349 27.78 -20.89 3.05
C THR A 349 26.37 -21.38 3.36
N LEU A 350 25.84 -22.28 2.55
CA LEU A 350 24.49 -22.80 2.70
C LEU A 350 24.32 -23.58 4.02
N GLU A 351 25.25 -24.45 4.36
CA GLU A 351 25.23 -25.21 5.62
C GLU A 351 25.34 -24.30 6.85
N SER A 352 26.09 -23.19 6.76
CA SER A 352 26.14 -22.21 7.85
C SER A 352 24.78 -21.51 8.10
N LEU A 353 23.90 -21.51 7.11
CA LEU A 353 22.53 -21.01 7.16
C LEU A 353 21.49 -22.09 7.51
N ASP A 354 21.92 -23.24 8.02
CA ASP A 354 21.09 -24.41 8.29
C ASP A 354 20.43 -25.05 7.03
N ILE A 355 20.87 -24.69 5.82
CA ILE A 355 20.42 -25.30 4.55
C ILE A 355 21.25 -26.55 4.30
N GLN A 356 20.64 -27.72 4.39
CA GLN A 356 21.35 -28.99 4.19
C GLN A 356 21.63 -29.23 2.71
N VAL A 357 22.88 -29.51 2.35
CA VAL A 357 23.26 -29.86 0.96
C VAL A 357 23.48 -31.37 0.85
N LYS A 358 22.63 -32.05 0.06
CA LYS A 358 22.68 -33.50 -0.19
C LYS A 358 22.93 -33.77 -1.67
N GLY A 359 24.19 -33.96 -2.04
CA GLY A 359 24.57 -34.09 -3.45
C GLY A 359 24.20 -32.83 -4.23
N ASP A 360 23.30 -32.95 -5.20
CA ASP A 360 22.86 -31.85 -6.06
C ASP A 360 21.48 -31.30 -5.64
N VAL A 361 21.15 -31.41 -4.35
CA VAL A 361 19.87 -30.93 -3.77
C VAL A 361 20.17 -30.17 -2.47
N CYS A 362 19.56 -29.01 -2.33
CA CYS A 362 19.45 -28.27 -1.08
C CYS A 362 18.12 -28.59 -0.40
N VAL A 363 18.14 -28.85 0.90
CA VAL A 363 16.94 -29.07 1.72
C VAL A 363 16.74 -27.85 2.60
N SER A 364 15.62 -27.14 2.39
CA SER A 364 15.28 -25.95 3.14
C SER A 364 14.94 -26.28 4.59
N PRO A 365 15.46 -25.55 5.60
CA PRO A 365 14.97 -25.66 6.98
C PRO A 365 13.53 -25.11 7.09
N SER A 366 12.77 -25.62 8.05
CA SER A 366 11.34 -25.29 8.22
C SER A 366 11.03 -23.81 8.45
N PHE A 367 11.98 -23.07 9.02
CA PHE A 367 11.83 -21.62 9.25
C PHE A 367 12.13 -20.75 8.02
N ARG A 368 12.70 -21.31 6.93
CA ARG A 368 12.96 -20.62 5.66
C ARG A 368 11.88 -21.00 4.63
N ILE A 369 10.72 -20.39 4.81
CA ILE A 369 9.56 -20.61 3.94
C ILE A 369 9.68 -19.95 2.56
N ASP A 370 10.67 -19.09 2.39
CA ASP A 370 11.00 -18.36 1.17
C ASP A 370 11.84 -19.16 0.17
N LEU A 371 12.50 -20.25 0.62
CA LEU A 371 13.36 -21.05 -0.23
C LEU A 371 12.56 -22.12 -0.97
N GLU A 372 12.29 -21.88 -2.25
CA GLU A 372 11.49 -22.76 -3.11
C GLU A 372 12.19 -23.10 -4.44
N ARG A 373 13.10 -22.26 -4.90
CA ARG A 373 13.68 -22.30 -6.26
C ARG A 373 15.21 -22.17 -6.26
N PRO A 374 15.89 -22.62 -7.33
CA PRO A 374 17.34 -22.42 -7.46
C PRO A 374 17.81 -20.96 -7.35
N ALA A 375 16.96 -20.01 -7.77
CA ALA A 375 17.28 -18.58 -7.63
C ALA A 375 17.35 -18.14 -6.16
N ASP A 376 16.53 -18.73 -5.29
CA ASP A 376 16.55 -18.45 -3.86
C ASP A 376 17.86 -18.96 -3.22
N ILE A 377 18.34 -20.12 -3.67
CA ILE A 377 19.66 -20.65 -3.25
C ILE A 377 20.80 -19.77 -3.77
N ALA A 378 20.71 -19.29 -5.01
CA ALA A 378 21.69 -18.36 -5.56
C ALA A 378 21.71 -17.03 -4.79
N GLU A 379 20.56 -16.52 -4.34
CA GLU A 379 20.47 -15.33 -3.49
C GLU A 379 21.21 -15.54 -2.16
N GLU A 380 21.02 -16.69 -1.50
CA GLU A 380 21.71 -17.01 -0.24
C GLU A 380 23.23 -17.03 -0.41
N VAL A 381 23.72 -17.61 -1.49
CA VAL A 381 25.15 -17.59 -1.84
C VAL A 381 25.61 -16.16 -2.10
N ALA A 382 24.88 -15.39 -2.90
CA ALA A 382 25.26 -14.05 -3.30
C ALA A 382 25.32 -13.06 -2.13
N ARG A 383 24.33 -13.09 -1.21
CA ARG A 383 24.27 -12.16 -0.09
C ARG A 383 25.39 -12.39 0.94
N ILE A 384 25.78 -13.64 1.19
CA ILE A 384 26.91 -13.97 2.09
C ILE A 384 28.25 -13.75 1.40
N TYR A 385 28.37 -14.07 0.10
CA TYR A 385 29.53 -13.71 -0.71
C TYR A 385 29.75 -12.18 -0.75
N GLY A 386 28.69 -11.43 -0.72
CA GLY A 386 28.63 -9.97 -0.75
C GLY A 386 28.39 -9.42 -2.15
N TYR A 387 27.27 -8.71 -2.31
CA TYR A 387 26.88 -8.10 -3.60
C TYR A 387 27.94 -7.17 -4.19
N ASN A 388 28.76 -6.51 -3.35
CA ASN A 388 29.85 -5.65 -3.80
C ASN A 388 30.98 -6.41 -4.49
N ASN A 389 31.08 -7.73 -4.28
CA ASN A 389 32.07 -8.59 -4.91
C ASN A 389 31.60 -9.11 -6.28
N ILE A 390 30.32 -8.92 -6.62
CA ILE A 390 29.76 -9.32 -7.92
C ILE A 390 30.10 -8.23 -8.94
N PRO A 391 30.78 -8.59 -10.06
CA PRO A 391 31.19 -7.60 -11.05
C PRO A 391 30.00 -6.99 -11.77
N SER A 392 30.01 -5.68 -11.90
CA SER A 392 29.02 -4.99 -12.73
C SER A 392 29.26 -5.27 -14.21
N THR A 393 28.24 -5.70 -14.91
CA THR A 393 28.27 -5.94 -16.35
C THR A 393 27.41 -4.91 -17.09
N VAL A 394 27.85 -4.57 -18.31
CA VAL A 394 27.02 -3.77 -19.24
C VAL A 394 26.20 -4.70 -20.13
N ILE A 395 24.96 -4.33 -20.36
CA ILE A 395 24.11 -5.04 -21.33
C ILE A 395 24.78 -4.92 -22.69
N ARG A 396 25.10 -6.07 -23.30
CA ARG A 396 25.64 -6.15 -24.65
C ARG A 396 24.55 -6.66 -25.57
N GLY A 397 24.14 -5.85 -26.53
CA GLY A 397 23.13 -6.19 -27.52
C GLY A 397 22.73 -4.96 -28.33
N VAL A 398 22.13 -5.18 -29.48
CA VAL A 398 21.46 -4.11 -30.22
C VAL A 398 20.09 -3.94 -29.58
N ALA A 399 19.98 -2.96 -28.68
CA ALA A 399 18.69 -2.54 -28.14
C ALA A 399 18.27 -1.28 -28.90
N GLU A 400 17.42 -1.42 -29.88
CA GLU A 400 16.75 -0.27 -30.50
C GLU A 400 15.61 0.17 -29.59
N ALA A 401 15.85 1.26 -28.84
CA ALA A 401 14.77 1.91 -28.12
C ALA A 401 13.87 2.65 -29.13
N GLN A 402 12.70 2.11 -29.40
CA GLN A 402 11.72 2.72 -30.29
C GLN A 402 10.43 3.02 -29.53
N LEU A 403 9.83 4.16 -29.87
CA LEU A 403 8.47 4.47 -29.43
C LEU A 403 7.47 3.64 -30.25
N THR A 404 6.41 3.18 -29.60
CA THR A 404 5.28 2.59 -30.33
C THR A 404 4.64 3.62 -31.27
N PRO A 405 3.96 3.21 -32.33
CA PRO A 405 3.26 4.16 -33.22
C PRO A 405 2.32 5.12 -32.46
N GLN A 406 1.60 4.60 -31.46
CA GLN A 406 0.73 5.42 -30.61
C GLN A 406 1.52 6.45 -29.79
N GLN A 407 2.66 6.05 -29.20
CA GLN A 407 3.52 6.97 -28.45
C GLN A 407 4.12 8.05 -29.39
N GLN A 408 4.49 7.70 -30.60
CA GLN A 408 4.97 8.65 -31.61
C GLN A 408 3.87 9.65 -31.97
N PHE A 409 2.65 9.17 -32.17
CA PHE A 409 1.50 10.02 -32.49
C PHE A 409 1.20 11.02 -31.37
N LEU A 410 1.12 10.54 -30.11
CA LEU A 410 0.88 11.40 -28.95
C LEU A 410 2.00 12.43 -28.76
N ARG A 411 3.27 12.02 -28.89
CA ARG A 411 4.41 12.93 -28.81
C ARG A 411 4.38 13.99 -29.91
N LYS A 412 3.97 13.61 -31.11
CA LYS A 412 3.81 14.56 -32.22
C LYS A 412 2.68 15.55 -31.92
N ALA A 413 1.56 15.10 -31.37
CA ALA A 413 0.48 15.98 -30.97
C ALA A 413 0.93 16.97 -29.86
N GLU A 414 1.67 16.54 -28.86
CA GLU A 414 2.26 17.42 -27.83
C GLU A 414 3.20 18.47 -28.44
N GLN A 415 4.14 18.02 -29.26
CA GLN A 415 5.11 18.93 -29.91
C GLN A 415 4.42 19.96 -30.80
N THR A 416 3.35 19.57 -31.47
CA THR A 416 2.56 20.49 -32.31
C THR A 416 1.85 21.53 -31.44
N MET A 417 1.21 21.11 -30.33
CA MET A 417 0.55 22.06 -29.44
C MET A 417 1.53 23.05 -28.82
N VAL A 418 2.72 22.58 -28.40
CA VAL A 418 3.79 23.47 -27.91
C VAL A 418 4.25 24.43 -28.99
N GLY A 419 4.43 23.94 -30.23
CA GLY A 419 4.80 24.79 -31.40
C GLY A 419 3.75 25.86 -31.75
N LEU A 420 2.48 25.60 -31.43
CA LEU A 420 1.37 26.56 -31.58
C LEU A 420 1.24 27.53 -30.40
N GLY A 421 2.12 27.44 -29.39
CA GLY A 421 2.14 28.34 -28.23
C GLY A 421 1.25 27.92 -27.04
N TYR A 422 0.77 26.69 -27.05
CA TYR A 422 0.00 26.16 -25.92
C TYR A 422 0.90 25.54 -24.85
N TYR A 423 0.54 25.70 -23.59
CA TYR A 423 1.23 25.10 -22.47
C TYR A 423 0.55 23.80 -22.03
N GLY A 424 1.34 22.76 -21.83
CA GLY A 424 0.85 21.48 -21.30
C GLY A 424 0.41 21.62 -19.82
N THR A 425 -0.73 21.04 -19.49
CA THR A 425 -1.21 20.92 -18.12
C THR A 425 -1.46 19.47 -17.77
N LEU A 426 -1.40 19.15 -16.47
CA LEU A 426 -1.65 17.82 -15.94
C LEU A 426 -2.63 17.93 -14.77
N THR A 427 -3.77 17.30 -14.90
CA THR A 427 -4.80 17.30 -13.87
C THR A 427 -5.00 15.91 -13.29
N TYR A 428 -5.60 15.83 -12.08
CA TYR A 428 -5.91 14.55 -11.48
C TYR A 428 -6.98 13.80 -12.28
N SER A 429 -6.84 12.48 -12.33
CA SER A 429 -7.86 11.58 -12.89
C SER A 429 -9.09 11.41 -11.97
N PHE A 430 -8.98 11.86 -10.73
CA PHE A 430 -10.06 11.86 -9.73
C PHE A 430 -10.81 13.18 -9.74
N THR A 431 -12.12 13.11 -9.58
CA THR A 431 -12.97 14.31 -9.59
C THR A 431 -14.19 14.12 -8.67
N SER A 432 -14.96 15.20 -8.50
CA SER A 432 -16.23 15.17 -7.80
C SER A 432 -17.38 14.88 -8.76
N PRO A 433 -18.42 14.13 -8.35
CA PRO A 433 -19.66 14.00 -9.13
C PRO A 433 -20.30 15.33 -9.48
N LYS A 434 -20.07 16.38 -8.69
CA LYS A 434 -20.57 17.74 -8.93
C LYS A 434 -20.01 18.39 -10.20
N CYS A 435 -18.93 17.87 -10.76
CA CYS A 435 -18.32 18.39 -11.98
C CYS A 435 -19.28 18.35 -13.17
N PHE A 436 -20.14 17.34 -13.23
CA PHE A 436 -21.14 17.18 -14.30
C PHE A 436 -22.22 18.27 -14.26
N ASP A 437 -22.69 18.65 -13.07
CA ASP A 437 -23.67 19.72 -12.92
C ASP A 437 -23.05 21.07 -13.28
N ARG A 438 -21.77 21.28 -12.97
CA ARG A 438 -21.05 22.52 -13.29
C ARG A 438 -20.93 22.78 -14.79
N ILE A 439 -20.88 21.72 -15.62
CA ILE A 439 -20.85 21.83 -17.09
C ILE A 439 -22.25 21.72 -17.71
N GLY A 440 -23.31 21.59 -16.89
CA GLY A 440 -24.70 21.49 -17.35
C GLY A 440 -25.05 20.17 -18.01
N LEU A 441 -24.33 19.09 -17.69
CA LEU A 441 -24.56 17.76 -18.27
C LEU A 441 -25.93 17.21 -17.85
N PRO A 442 -26.77 16.67 -18.76
CA PRO A 442 -28.07 16.07 -18.43
C PRO A 442 -27.97 15.00 -17.34
N ALA A 443 -29.04 14.85 -16.55
CA ALA A 443 -29.06 13.89 -15.44
C ALA A 443 -28.95 12.41 -15.91
N ASP A 444 -29.44 12.12 -17.09
CA ASP A 444 -29.45 10.80 -17.74
C ASP A 444 -28.24 10.54 -18.61
N SER A 445 -27.25 11.45 -18.65
CA SER A 445 -26.03 11.33 -19.42
C SER A 445 -25.26 10.06 -19.09
N LYS A 446 -24.74 9.39 -20.12
CA LYS A 446 -23.87 8.21 -19.98
C LYS A 446 -22.57 8.54 -19.25
N LEU A 447 -22.08 9.77 -19.36
CA LEU A 447 -20.85 10.22 -18.70
C LEU A 447 -20.98 10.29 -17.17
N ARG A 448 -22.20 10.29 -16.62
CA ARG A 448 -22.45 10.21 -15.17
C ARG A 448 -22.30 8.79 -14.61
N LYS A 449 -22.14 7.77 -15.47
CA LYS A 449 -21.80 6.41 -15.04
C LYS A 449 -20.28 6.37 -14.80
N THR A 450 -19.90 6.42 -13.53
CA THR A 450 -18.50 6.56 -13.12
C THR A 450 -18.03 5.39 -12.28
N ILE A 451 -16.72 5.25 -12.16
CA ILE A 451 -16.09 4.35 -11.20
C ILE A 451 -15.92 5.13 -9.90
N THR A 452 -16.51 4.61 -8.82
CA THR A 452 -16.37 5.16 -7.47
C THR A 452 -15.12 4.63 -6.80
N ILE A 453 -14.34 5.50 -6.16
CA ILE A 453 -13.14 5.13 -5.41
C ILE A 453 -13.57 4.65 -4.03
N THR A 454 -13.11 3.46 -3.63
CA THR A 454 -13.53 2.81 -2.38
C THR A 454 -13.14 3.62 -1.12
N ASN A 455 -11.96 4.26 -1.14
CA ASN A 455 -11.42 5.04 -0.02
C ASN A 455 -10.87 6.39 -0.51
N PRO A 456 -11.74 7.31 -0.99
CA PRO A 456 -11.31 8.59 -1.52
C PRO A 456 -10.74 9.48 -0.41
N LEU A 457 -9.85 10.40 -0.78
CA LEU A 457 -9.34 11.42 0.15
C LEU A 457 -10.46 12.42 0.59
N GLY A 458 -11.48 12.59 -0.24
CA GLY A 458 -12.63 13.45 0.00
C GLY A 458 -13.63 13.35 -1.13
N GLU A 459 -14.80 14.04 -0.99
CA GLU A 459 -15.84 14.07 -2.03
C GLU A 459 -15.31 14.60 -3.37
N ASP A 460 -14.38 15.56 -3.31
CA ASP A 460 -13.79 16.19 -4.51
C ASP A 460 -12.92 15.24 -5.35
N THR A 461 -12.60 14.06 -4.82
CA THR A 461 -11.77 13.04 -5.47
C THR A 461 -12.41 11.65 -5.41
N SER A 462 -13.76 11.60 -5.37
CA SER A 462 -14.49 10.35 -5.07
C SER A 462 -14.78 9.46 -6.28
N ILE A 463 -14.63 9.99 -7.50
CA ILE A 463 -14.88 9.25 -8.74
C ILE A 463 -13.73 9.41 -9.74
N MET A 464 -13.59 8.42 -10.63
CA MET A 464 -12.73 8.54 -11.81
C MET A 464 -13.44 9.39 -12.87
N ARG A 465 -12.70 10.31 -13.54
CA ARG A 465 -13.27 11.18 -14.58
C ARG A 465 -13.66 10.40 -15.83
N THR A 466 -14.86 10.65 -16.35
CA THR A 466 -15.36 10.15 -17.63
C THR A 466 -15.26 11.20 -18.75
N THR A 467 -14.90 12.42 -18.42
CA THR A 467 -14.59 13.51 -19.34
C THR A 467 -13.50 14.41 -18.75
N THR A 468 -12.62 14.90 -19.60
CA THR A 468 -11.50 15.80 -19.23
C THR A 468 -11.90 17.27 -19.21
N LEU A 469 -13.06 17.64 -19.78
CA LEU A 469 -13.52 19.03 -19.89
C LEU A 469 -13.62 19.77 -18.53
N PRO A 470 -14.25 19.21 -17.49
CA PRO A 470 -14.33 19.89 -16.19
C PRO A 470 -12.97 20.20 -15.59
N CYS A 471 -12.00 19.28 -15.72
CA CYS A 471 -10.62 19.46 -15.21
C CYS A 471 -9.93 20.63 -15.91
N MET A 472 -10.04 20.72 -17.23
CA MET A 472 -9.50 21.86 -18.02
C MET A 472 -10.16 23.19 -17.57
N LEU A 473 -11.47 23.20 -17.36
CA LEU A 473 -12.19 24.40 -16.90
C LEU A 473 -11.74 24.84 -15.51
N ASP A 474 -11.44 23.91 -14.60
CA ASP A 474 -10.89 24.23 -13.27
C ASP A 474 -9.50 24.87 -13.36
N VAL A 475 -8.64 24.40 -14.28
CA VAL A 475 -7.32 25.00 -14.51
C VAL A 475 -7.47 26.41 -15.09
N LEU A 476 -8.35 26.60 -16.08
CA LEU A 476 -8.63 27.92 -16.67
C LEU A 476 -9.18 28.88 -15.62
N ALA A 477 -10.11 28.42 -14.78
CA ALA A 477 -10.69 29.22 -13.68
C ALA A 477 -9.63 29.61 -12.66
N THR A 478 -8.72 28.69 -12.31
CA THR A 478 -7.60 28.96 -11.41
C THR A 478 -6.66 30.03 -11.98
N ASN A 479 -6.31 29.94 -13.26
CA ASN A 479 -5.48 30.93 -13.94
C ASN A 479 -6.20 32.30 -13.99
N TYR A 480 -7.50 32.30 -14.27
CA TYR A 480 -8.28 33.54 -14.29
C TYR A 480 -8.32 34.22 -12.90
N LYS A 481 -8.53 33.45 -11.82
CA LYS A 481 -8.49 33.93 -10.43
C LYS A 481 -7.12 34.51 -10.09
N ASN A 482 -6.06 33.92 -10.61
CA ASN A 482 -4.68 34.42 -10.45
C ASN A 482 -4.35 35.63 -11.35
N ARG A 483 -5.35 36.18 -12.07
CA ARG A 483 -5.26 37.36 -12.93
C ARG A 483 -4.30 37.19 -14.13
N ASN A 484 -4.11 35.98 -14.63
CA ASN A 484 -3.46 35.76 -15.90
C ASN A 484 -4.34 36.30 -17.02
N ALA A 485 -3.84 37.32 -17.74
CA ALA A 485 -4.64 38.06 -18.72
C ALA A 485 -5.02 37.22 -19.95
N ALA A 486 -4.15 36.29 -20.36
CA ALA A 486 -4.37 35.38 -21.47
C ALA A 486 -3.75 34.02 -21.14
N VAL A 487 -4.42 32.96 -21.55
CA VAL A 487 -4.01 31.58 -21.31
C VAL A 487 -4.36 30.71 -22.51
N ALA A 488 -3.45 29.86 -22.92
CA ALA A 488 -3.65 28.82 -23.93
C ALA A 488 -3.02 27.51 -23.43
N LEU A 489 -3.87 26.53 -23.11
CA LEU A 489 -3.50 25.29 -22.46
C LEU A 489 -3.95 24.07 -23.25
N TYR A 490 -3.24 22.96 -23.09
CA TYR A 490 -3.69 21.65 -23.54
C TYR A 490 -3.37 20.58 -22.48
N GLU A 491 -4.14 19.51 -22.49
CA GLU A 491 -3.88 18.29 -21.71
C GLU A 491 -4.13 17.06 -22.57
N ILE A 492 -3.17 16.13 -22.61
CA ILE A 492 -3.43 14.77 -23.06
C ILE A 492 -3.61 13.91 -21.84
N GLY A 493 -4.86 13.52 -21.56
CA GLY A 493 -5.24 12.80 -20.37
C GLY A 493 -6.18 11.64 -20.67
N LYS A 494 -6.22 10.65 -19.76
CA LYS A 494 -7.15 9.52 -19.86
C LYS A 494 -8.53 9.87 -19.33
N GLU A 495 -9.55 9.30 -19.95
CA GLU A 495 -10.91 9.15 -19.43
C GLU A 495 -11.10 7.70 -18.99
N TYR A 496 -11.98 7.45 -18.02
CA TYR A 496 -12.21 6.12 -17.45
C TYR A 496 -13.68 5.74 -17.67
N LEU A 497 -13.93 5.00 -18.74
CA LEU A 497 -15.27 4.65 -19.17
C LEU A 497 -15.63 3.23 -18.70
N PRO A 498 -16.60 3.07 -17.76
CA PRO A 498 -16.99 1.76 -17.27
C PRO A 498 -17.51 0.86 -18.38
N THR A 499 -17.06 -0.41 -18.39
CA THR A 499 -17.47 -1.43 -19.36
C THR A 499 -18.39 -2.50 -18.74
N GLY A 500 -18.38 -2.61 -17.38
CA GLY A 500 -19.19 -3.55 -16.62
C GLY A 500 -18.84 -3.54 -15.14
N PRO A 501 -19.56 -4.27 -14.28
CA PRO A 501 -19.36 -4.23 -12.83
C PRO A 501 -18.02 -4.85 -12.37
N ASP A 502 -17.53 -5.89 -13.06
CA ASP A 502 -16.34 -6.64 -12.68
C ASP A 502 -15.26 -6.62 -13.77
N THR A 503 -15.29 -5.61 -14.63
CA THR A 503 -14.34 -5.46 -15.73
C THR A 503 -13.52 -4.19 -15.59
N LEU A 504 -12.30 -4.21 -16.11
CA LEU A 504 -11.49 -3.00 -16.20
C LEU A 504 -12.15 -1.99 -17.14
N PRO A 505 -12.09 -0.68 -16.85
CA PRO A 505 -12.64 0.35 -17.71
C PRO A 505 -11.90 0.44 -19.03
N ASN A 506 -12.56 1.02 -20.04
CA ASN A 506 -11.85 1.55 -21.20
C ASN A 506 -11.18 2.89 -20.80
N GLU A 507 -9.88 3.03 -21.09
CA GLU A 507 -9.06 4.17 -20.67
C GLU A 507 -8.48 4.93 -21.88
N PRO A 508 -9.31 5.52 -22.76
CA PRO A 508 -8.81 6.21 -23.94
C PRO A 508 -8.12 7.53 -23.59
N ASN A 509 -7.05 7.85 -24.32
CA ASN A 509 -6.44 9.16 -24.28
C ASN A 509 -7.31 10.20 -25.01
N ARG A 510 -7.41 11.40 -24.42
CA ARG A 510 -8.11 12.56 -24.96
C ARG A 510 -7.19 13.77 -24.94
N LEU A 511 -7.22 14.57 -25.99
CA LEU A 511 -6.60 15.89 -26.00
C LEU A 511 -7.68 16.93 -25.74
N THR A 512 -7.53 17.67 -24.66
CA THR A 512 -8.42 18.79 -24.32
C THR A 512 -7.63 20.09 -24.41
N ILE A 513 -8.18 21.08 -25.09
CA ILE A 513 -7.60 22.40 -25.29
C ILE A 513 -8.48 23.42 -24.59
N GLY A 514 -7.89 24.43 -23.98
CA GLY A 514 -8.62 25.53 -23.37
C GLY A 514 -7.86 26.85 -23.50
N MET A 515 -8.55 27.94 -23.84
CA MET A 515 -7.94 29.25 -23.97
C MET A 515 -8.91 30.40 -23.67
N TYR A 516 -8.34 31.51 -23.21
CA TYR A 516 -9.05 32.77 -23.06
C TYR A 516 -8.07 33.96 -23.10
N GLY A 517 -8.61 35.17 -23.34
CA GLY A 517 -7.85 36.43 -23.33
C GLY A 517 -6.96 36.61 -24.54
N GLY A 518 -6.27 37.78 -24.66
CA GLY A 518 -5.50 38.11 -25.85
C GLY A 518 -6.37 38.08 -27.09
N ASP A 519 -5.86 37.45 -28.13
CA ASP A 519 -6.55 37.28 -29.44
C ASP A 519 -7.39 35.98 -29.49
N ALA A 520 -7.74 35.41 -28.31
CA ALA A 520 -8.54 34.18 -28.25
C ALA A 520 -9.96 34.41 -28.77
N ASP A 521 -10.28 33.70 -29.84
CA ASP A 521 -11.63 33.63 -30.43
C ASP A 521 -11.91 32.21 -30.97
N PHE A 522 -13.09 32.03 -31.55
CA PHE A 522 -13.48 30.74 -32.10
C PHE A 522 -12.56 30.32 -33.25
N PHE A 523 -12.14 31.28 -34.11
CA PHE A 523 -11.32 30.99 -35.29
C PHE A 523 -9.87 30.75 -34.91
N ALA A 524 -9.34 31.39 -33.86
CA ALA A 524 -8.03 31.12 -33.32
C ALA A 524 -7.94 29.68 -32.79
N LEU A 525 -8.96 29.24 -32.01
CA LEU A 525 -9.04 27.84 -31.55
C LEU A 525 -9.18 26.87 -32.72
N LYS A 526 -10.08 27.18 -33.71
CA LYS A 526 -10.31 26.35 -34.90
C LYS A 526 -9.03 26.21 -35.71
N GLY A 527 -8.29 27.30 -35.96
CA GLY A 527 -7.03 27.30 -36.66
C GLY A 527 -5.95 26.45 -35.99
N ALA A 528 -5.85 26.49 -34.64
CA ALA A 528 -4.96 25.63 -33.89
C ALA A 528 -5.32 24.14 -34.03
N VAL A 529 -6.60 23.82 -33.97
CA VAL A 529 -7.08 22.45 -34.21
C VAL A 529 -6.81 22.01 -35.65
N GLU A 530 -7.07 22.83 -36.64
CA GLU A 530 -6.80 22.52 -38.05
C GLU A 530 -5.31 22.28 -38.29
N ALA A 531 -4.43 23.13 -37.74
CA ALA A 531 -2.99 22.96 -37.81
C ALA A 531 -2.54 21.63 -37.17
N LEU A 532 -3.11 21.28 -36.02
CA LEU A 532 -2.85 20.02 -35.35
C LEU A 532 -3.29 18.82 -36.21
N LEU A 533 -4.52 18.84 -36.73
CA LEU A 533 -5.07 17.75 -37.55
C LEU A 533 -4.23 17.55 -38.83
N LYS A 534 -3.81 18.65 -39.46
CA LYS A 534 -2.93 18.63 -40.61
C LYS A 534 -1.56 18.03 -40.30
N GLU A 535 -0.95 18.46 -39.19
CA GLU A 535 0.36 17.95 -38.76
C GLU A 535 0.32 16.48 -38.41
N LEU A 536 -0.78 16.03 -37.79
CA LEU A 536 -1.04 14.63 -37.47
C LEU A 536 -1.50 13.81 -38.69
N ARG A 537 -1.63 14.43 -39.85
CA ARG A 537 -2.01 13.80 -41.12
C ARG A 537 -3.38 13.12 -41.08
N LEU A 538 -4.35 13.76 -40.48
CA LEU A 538 -5.72 13.30 -40.54
C LEU A 538 -6.29 13.58 -41.96
N PRO A 539 -7.17 12.73 -42.48
CA PRO A 539 -7.97 13.03 -43.65
C PRO A 539 -8.70 14.36 -43.56
N LYS A 540 -9.14 14.94 -44.67
CA LYS A 540 -9.90 16.21 -44.67
C LYS A 540 -11.05 16.13 -43.68
N CYS A 541 -11.06 17.04 -42.70
CA CYS A 541 -12.10 17.11 -41.67
C CYS A 541 -13.17 18.14 -42.03
N THR A 542 -14.40 17.87 -41.66
CA THR A 542 -15.55 18.77 -41.80
C THR A 542 -16.07 19.20 -40.42
N TYR A 543 -16.72 20.36 -40.39
CA TYR A 543 -17.24 20.97 -39.19
C TYR A 543 -18.77 21.11 -39.32
N VAL A 544 -19.48 20.45 -38.44
CA VAL A 544 -20.98 20.49 -38.42
C VAL A 544 -21.47 21.09 -37.13
N ARG A 545 -22.68 21.64 -37.14
CA ARG A 545 -23.31 22.15 -35.91
C ARG A 545 -23.60 20.99 -34.96
N PRO A 546 -23.49 21.19 -33.63
CA PRO A 546 -23.81 20.12 -32.69
C PRO A 546 -25.23 19.58 -32.85
N SER A 547 -26.19 20.39 -33.31
CA SER A 547 -27.56 19.98 -33.65
C SER A 547 -27.65 19.02 -34.83
N GLU A 548 -26.65 18.99 -35.71
CA GLU A 548 -26.56 18.06 -36.84
C GLU A 548 -25.88 16.74 -36.48
N ALA A 549 -25.23 16.70 -35.30
CA ALA A 549 -24.59 15.53 -34.73
C ALA A 549 -25.07 15.27 -33.27
N GLU A 550 -26.37 15.36 -33.07
CA GLU A 550 -27.00 15.27 -31.75
C GLU A 550 -26.68 13.94 -31.07
N GLY A 551 -26.31 13.99 -29.78
CA GLY A 551 -25.98 12.82 -28.97
C GLY A 551 -24.60 12.22 -29.18
N VAL A 552 -23.79 12.75 -30.12
CA VAL A 552 -22.41 12.26 -30.37
C VAL A 552 -21.47 12.66 -29.23
N PHE A 553 -21.51 13.94 -28.83
CA PHE A 553 -20.76 14.46 -27.69
C PHE A 553 -21.72 15.15 -26.71
N GLU A 554 -22.01 14.50 -25.61
CA GLU A 554 -22.95 15.02 -24.60
C GLU A 554 -22.44 16.31 -23.95
N GLU A 555 -21.10 16.51 -23.92
CA GLU A 555 -20.46 17.72 -23.39
C GLU A 555 -20.71 18.98 -24.24
N CYS A 556 -21.23 18.83 -25.44
CA CYS A 556 -21.60 20.00 -26.26
C CYS A 556 -22.65 20.88 -25.59
N CYS A 557 -23.39 20.36 -24.60
CA CYS A 557 -24.28 21.16 -23.75
C CYS A 557 -23.56 22.28 -22.98
N ALA A 558 -22.26 22.10 -22.74
CA ALA A 558 -21.42 23.11 -22.09
C ALA A 558 -21.00 24.25 -23.03
N LEU A 559 -21.27 24.15 -24.33
CA LEU A 559 -20.83 25.09 -25.35
C LEU A 559 -21.97 26.04 -25.80
N HIS A 560 -21.58 27.16 -26.34
CA HIS A 560 -22.51 28.12 -26.93
C HIS A 560 -23.11 27.54 -28.23
N PRO A 561 -24.45 27.43 -28.38
CA PRO A 561 -25.10 26.70 -29.47
C PRO A 561 -24.77 27.26 -30.87
N GLY A 562 -24.56 28.58 -30.99
CA GLY A 562 -24.21 29.22 -32.24
C GLY A 562 -22.70 29.43 -32.51
N ARG A 563 -21.81 29.01 -31.57
CA ARG A 563 -20.37 29.20 -31.69
C ARG A 563 -19.64 27.93 -31.25
N SER A 564 -20.10 26.81 -31.77
CA SER A 564 -19.55 25.49 -31.52
C SER A 564 -19.71 24.59 -32.73
N ALA A 565 -18.85 23.62 -32.86
CA ALA A 565 -18.89 22.64 -33.94
C ALA A 565 -18.41 21.26 -33.45
N VAL A 566 -18.97 20.22 -34.05
CA VAL A 566 -18.46 18.85 -34.01
C VAL A 566 -17.54 18.64 -35.19
N ILE A 567 -16.43 17.96 -34.99
CA ILE A 567 -15.40 17.69 -36.02
C ILE A 567 -15.57 16.26 -36.50
N LEU A 568 -15.71 16.09 -37.79
CA LEU A 568 -15.83 14.79 -38.45
C LEU A 568 -14.63 14.54 -39.35
N SER A 569 -14.05 13.36 -39.32
CA SER A 569 -13.12 12.84 -40.35
C SER A 569 -13.88 11.82 -41.19
N GLY A 570 -14.28 12.23 -42.42
CA GLY A 570 -15.31 11.53 -43.18
C GLY A 570 -16.65 11.58 -42.41
N GLU A 571 -17.20 10.41 -42.03
CA GLU A 571 -18.41 10.28 -41.22
C GLU A 571 -18.13 10.06 -39.72
N THR A 572 -16.84 9.90 -39.33
CA THR A 572 -16.45 9.55 -37.98
C THR A 572 -16.21 10.79 -37.14
N PRO A 573 -16.95 10.96 -36.02
CA PRO A 573 -16.71 12.06 -35.08
C PRO A 573 -15.37 11.88 -34.38
N ILE A 574 -14.52 12.91 -34.42
CA ILE A 574 -13.18 12.90 -33.82
C ILE A 574 -13.01 13.93 -32.71
N GLY A 575 -14.00 14.79 -32.51
CA GLY A 575 -13.94 15.80 -31.44
C GLY A 575 -14.98 16.91 -31.62
N TYR A 576 -14.87 17.88 -30.74
CA TYR A 576 -15.67 19.11 -30.79
C TYR A 576 -14.83 20.32 -30.37
N LEU A 577 -15.29 21.51 -30.76
CA LEU A 577 -14.73 22.78 -30.30
C LEU A 577 -15.80 23.87 -30.19
N GLY A 578 -15.55 24.89 -29.37
CA GLY A 578 -16.47 26.01 -29.30
C GLY A 578 -16.18 26.98 -28.16
N GLU A 579 -16.97 28.07 -28.16
CA GLU A 579 -17.05 29.02 -27.06
C GLU A 579 -17.83 28.37 -25.90
N LEU A 580 -17.35 28.52 -24.67
CA LEU A 580 -18.04 28.02 -23.49
C LEU A 580 -19.40 28.73 -23.31
N HIS A 581 -20.44 27.99 -22.91
CA HIS A 581 -21.73 28.56 -22.66
C HIS A 581 -21.68 29.58 -21.50
N PRO A 582 -22.31 30.77 -21.62
CA PRO A 582 -22.23 31.83 -20.58
C PRO A 582 -22.59 31.36 -19.17
N THR A 583 -23.59 30.45 -19.06
CA THR A 583 -23.98 29.87 -17.77
C THR A 583 -22.85 29.03 -17.16
N VAL A 584 -22.23 28.19 -17.94
CA VAL A 584 -21.07 27.34 -17.50
C VAL A 584 -19.90 28.24 -17.14
N GLN A 585 -19.60 29.22 -17.99
CA GLN A 585 -18.52 30.19 -17.72
C GLN A 585 -18.74 30.90 -16.37
N LYS A 586 -19.98 31.36 -16.08
CA LYS A 586 -20.35 31.95 -14.79
C LYS A 586 -20.15 30.96 -13.62
N THR A 587 -20.50 29.70 -13.79
CA THR A 587 -20.38 28.67 -12.76
C THR A 587 -18.88 28.45 -12.37
N TYR A 588 -17.96 28.54 -13.34
CA TYR A 588 -16.52 28.48 -13.09
C TYR A 588 -15.92 29.83 -12.63
N GLY A 589 -16.71 30.91 -12.63
CA GLY A 589 -16.26 32.23 -12.22
C GLY A 589 -15.25 32.88 -13.19
N ILE A 590 -15.31 32.52 -14.48
CA ILE A 590 -14.46 33.10 -15.52
C ILE A 590 -15.22 34.26 -16.15
N GLY A 591 -14.70 35.48 -16.05
CA GLY A 591 -15.37 36.71 -16.52
C GLY A 591 -15.07 37.09 -17.97
N THR A 592 -14.38 36.26 -18.75
CA THR A 592 -14.02 36.51 -20.12
C THR A 592 -14.42 35.34 -21.02
N ARG A 593 -14.63 35.61 -22.32
CA ARG A 593 -14.94 34.51 -23.27
C ARG A 593 -13.86 33.46 -23.24
N THR A 594 -14.28 32.21 -23.16
CA THR A 594 -13.44 31.05 -23.03
C THR A 594 -13.76 30.05 -24.13
N TYR A 595 -12.75 29.50 -24.73
CA TYR A 595 -12.86 28.59 -25.86
C TYR A 595 -12.22 27.27 -25.50
N VAL A 596 -12.88 26.15 -25.84
CA VAL A 596 -12.44 24.81 -25.50
C VAL A 596 -12.60 23.87 -26.69
N ALA A 597 -11.71 22.89 -26.81
CA ALA A 597 -11.85 21.78 -27.72
C ALA A 597 -11.49 20.47 -27.00
N LYS A 598 -12.10 19.37 -27.45
CA LYS A 598 -11.74 18.00 -27.05
C LYS A 598 -11.63 17.15 -28.29
N LEU A 599 -10.52 16.41 -28.39
CA LEU A 599 -10.20 15.54 -29.53
C LEU A 599 -9.96 14.11 -29.05
N LEU A 600 -10.47 13.15 -29.81
CA LEU A 600 -10.34 11.72 -29.58
C LEU A 600 -8.99 11.21 -30.16
N VAL A 601 -7.90 11.57 -29.52
CA VAL A 601 -6.55 11.34 -30.06
C VAL A 601 -6.19 9.86 -30.26
N GLN A 602 -6.84 8.97 -29.53
CA GLN A 602 -6.61 7.54 -29.72
C GLN A 602 -7.23 7.06 -31.02
N GLU A 603 -8.47 7.44 -31.27
CA GLU A 603 -9.21 7.13 -32.51
C GLU A 603 -8.58 7.85 -33.72
N MET A 604 -8.09 9.07 -33.52
CA MET A 604 -7.33 9.81 -34.56
C MET A 604 -6.06 9.09 -34.97
N ALA A 605 -5.34 8.44 -34.06
CA ALA A 605 -4.12 7.69 -34.37
C ALA A 605 -4.37 6.52 -35.33
N GLU A 606 -5.57 5.93 -35.29
CA GLU A 606 -5.99 4.83 -36.16
C GLU A 606 -6.33 5.31 -37.56
N MET A 607 -6.73 6.59 -37.72
CA MET A 607 -7.14 7.19 -38.99
C MET A 607 -6.01 7.93 -39.69
N ALA A 608 -4.93 8.24 -38.96
CA ALA A 608 -3.82 9.03 -39.50
C ALA A 608 -3.09 8.31 -40.65
N GLU A 609 -2.79 9.03 -41.73
CA GLU A 609 -2.02 8.49 -42.86
C GLU A 609 -0.58 8.20 -42.43
N ALA A 610 -0.15 6.94 -42.59
CA ALA A 610 1.17 6.49 -42.13
C ALA A 610 2.30 7.07 -43.00
N GLU A 611 2.09 7.26 -44.32
CA GLU A 611 3.11 7.63 -45.25
C GLU A 611 2.84 8.97 -45.96
N VAL A 612 3.89 9.73 -46.23
CA VAL A 612 3.85 10.91 -47.06
C VAL A 612 4.12 10.53 -48.52
N THR A 613 3.14 10.70 -49.37
CA THR A 613 3.32 10.45 -50.78
C THR A 613 3.80 11.72 -51.48
N TYR A 614 4.91 11.60 -52.19
CA TYR A 614 5.42 12.71 -53.04
C TYR A 614 4.43 13.03 -54.16
N ARG A 615 4.05 14.31 -54.27
CA ARG A 615 3.30 14.83 -55.42
C ARG A 615 4.21 15.75 -56.22
N PRO A 616 4.36 15.51 -57.53
CA PRO A 616 5.14 16.41 -58.40
C PRO A 616 4.57 17.83 -58.36
N LEU A 617 5.46 18.83 -58.39
CA LEU A 617 5.04 20.21 -58.52
C LEU A 617 4.30 20.42 -59.87
N PRO A 618 3.28 21.31 -59.91
CA PRO A 618 2.59 21.65 -61.14
C PRO A 618 3.56 22.14 -62.22
N LYS A 619 3.38 21.70 -63.48
CA LYS A 619 4.21 22.11 -64.54
C LYS A 619 3.90 23.54 -65.07
N PHE A 620 2.73 24.01 -64.70
CA PHE A 620 2.23 25.32 -65.18
C PHE A 620 1.90 26.20 -63.99
N PRO A 621 2.00 27.55 -64.10
CA PRO A 621 1.54 28.45 -63.01
C PRO A 621 0.07 28.31 -62.77
N ALA A 622 -0.32 28.45 -61.48
CA ALA A 622 -1.73 28.48 -61.08
C ALA A 622 -2.46 29.71 -61.61
N ILE A 623 -3.70 29.57 -61.92
CA ILE A 623 -4.59 30.66 -62.29
C ILE A 623 -5.56 30.94 -61.16
N THR A 624 -5.57 32.15 -60.63
CA THR A 624 -6.52 32.59 -59.61
C THR A 624 -7.80 33.13 -60.22
N ARG A 625 -8.93 32.87 -59.55
CA ARG A 625 -10.24 33.38 -59.89
C ARG A 625 -10.98 33.81 -58.64
N ASP A 626 -11.50 35.00 -58.59
CA ASP A 626 -12.32 35.49 -57.48
C ASP A 626 -13.82 35.28 -57.85
N LEU A 627 -14.56 34.74 -56.89
CA LEU A 627 -15.98 34.53 -57.00
C LEU A 627 -16.67 35.39 -55.95
N SER A 628 -17.61 36.25 -56.38
CA SER A 628 -18.51 36.98 -55.49
C SER A 628 -19.85 36.28 -55.48
N LEU A 629 -20.22 35.71 -54.38
CA LEU A 629 -21.47 34.94 -54.20
C LEU A 629 -22.41 35.67 -53.29
N LEU A 630 -23.68 35.78 -53.70
CA LEU A 630 -24.74 36.21 -52.85
C LEU A 630 -25.55 34.99 -52.39
N CYS A 631 -25.62 34.76 -51.09
CA CYS A 631 -26.30 33.61 -50.55
C CYS A 631 -27.07 33.96 -49.30
N ASP A 632 -27.91 33.06 -48.81
CA ASP A 632 -28.62 33.17 -47.56
C ASP A 632 -27.60 33.09 -46.40
N ASP A 633 -27.82 33.94 -45.35
CA ASP A 633 -26.99 33.93 -44.12
C ASP A 633 -26.97 32.57 -43.41
N ALA A 634 -27.96 31.73 -43.63
CA ALA A 634 -28.03 30.40 -43.08
C ALA A 634 -27.13 29.36 -43.79
N LEU A 635 -26.61 29.69 -45.00
CA LEU A 635 -25.81 28.77 -45.77
C LEU A 635 -24.35 28.72 -45.23
N PRO A 636 -23.89 27.58 -44.71
CA PRO A 636 -22.50 27.45 -44.27
C PRO A 636 -21.50 27.63 -45.44
N VAL A 637 -20.40 28.35 -45.16
CA VAL A 637 -19.31 28.57 -46.15
C VAL A 637 -18.76 27.23 -46.64
N GLY A 638 -18.56 26.22 -45.78
CA GLY A 638 -18.09 24.91 -46.19
C GLY A 638 -18.93 24.22 -47.25
N LYS A 639 -20.23 24.46 -47.29
CA LYS A 639 -21.10 23.96 -48.39
C LYS A 639 -20.88 24.68 -49.73
N MET A 640 -20.50 25.95 -49.69
CA MET A 640 -20.08 26.67 -50.90
C MET A 640 -18.73 26.18 -51.40
N GLU A 641 -17.77 25.96 -50.46
CA GLU A 641 -16.47 25.39 -50.79
C GLU A 641 -16.58 23.99 -51.42
N GLU A 642 -17.42 23.13 -50.83
CA GLU A 642 -17.73 21.80 -51.37
C GLU A 642 -18.30 21.87 -52.79
N ALA A 643 -19.21 22.77 -53.03
CA ALA A 643 -19.81 22.95 -54.38
C ALA A 643 -18.74 23.42 -55.40
N ILE A 644 -17.84 24.32 -54.99
CA ILE A 644 -16.73 24.80 -55.83
C ILE A 644 -15.79 23.66 -56.08
N GLU A 645 -15.40 22.90 -55.06
CA GLU A 645 -14.48 21.74 -55.20
C GLU A 645 -15.04 20.67 -56.15
N GLN A 646 -16.33 20.36 -56.02
CA GLN A 646 -17.00 19.40 -56.90
C GLN A 646 -17.07 19.88 -58.35
N ALA A 647 -17.34 21.16 -58.54
CA ALA A 647 -17.43 21.73 -59.88
C ALA A 647 -16.07 21.87 -60.58
N ALA A 648 -15.06 22.28 -59.85
CA ALA A 648 -13.71 22.48 -60.40
C ALA A 648 -12.89 21.17 -60.51
N GLY A 649 -13.21 20.17 -59.68
CA GLY A 649 -12.64 18.84 -59.70
C GLY A 649 -11.10 18.84 -59.52
N LYS A 650 -10.40 17.98 -60.27
CA LYS A 650 -8.93 17.76 -60.15
C LYS A 650 -8.07 18.96 -60.52
N LEU A 651 -8.63 20.00 -61.14
CA LEU A 651 -7.91 21.20 -61.53
C LEU A 651 -7.84 22.23 -60.39
N LEU A 652 -8.63 22.08 -59.36
CA LEU A 652 -8.60 22.97 -58.22
C LEU A 652 -7.43 22.62 -57.30
N GLU A 653 -6.61 23.61 -56.98
CA GLU A 653 -5.53 23.49 -56.02
C GLU A 653 -5.95 23.94 -54.61
N GLU A 654 -6.65 25.10 -54.52
CA GLU A 654 -7.06 25.71 -53.27
C GLU A 654 -8.31 26.58 -53.43
N VAL A 655 -9.16 26.62 -52.41
CA VAL A 655 -10.25 27.59 -52.27
C VAL A 655 -10.01 28.34 -50.96
N THR A 656 -10.02 29.66 -51.01
CA THR A 656 -9.81 30.53 -49.85
C THR A 656 -10.92 31.56 -49.77
N LEU A 657 -11.65 31.58 -48.64
CA LEU A 657 -12.53 32.67 -48.32
C LEU A 657 -11.73 33.88 -47.83
N PHE A 658 -11.76 34.99 -48.55
CA PHE A 658 -10.95 36.16 -48.22
C PHE A 658 -11.78 37.38 -47.74
N ALA A 659 -13.08 37.40 -47.94
CA ALA A 659 -13.95 38.48 -47.45
C ALA A 659 -15.41 38.03 -47.30
N VAL A 660 -16.07 38.55 -46.27
CA VAL A 660 -17.52 38.46 -46.05
C VAL A 660 -18.03 39.88 -45.82
N TYR A 661 -19.05 40.31 -46.54
CA TYR A 661 -19.57 41.66 -46.47
C TYR A 661 -20.97 41.70 -45.87
#